data_93aa9df88581c56e9ec15bee1091be81
#
_entry.id   93aa9df88581c56e9ec15bee1091be81
#
_cell.length_a   1.000
_cell.length_b   1.000
_cell.length_c   1.000
_cell.angle_alpha   90.00
_cell.angle_beta   90.00
_cell.angle_gamma   90.00
#
_symmetry.space_group_name_H-M   'P 1'
#
loop_
_entity.id
_entity.type
_entity.pdbx_description
1 polymer ?
#
loop_
_entity_poly.entity_id
_entity_poly.type
_entity_poly.pdbx_seq_one_letter_code
_entity_poly.pdbx_strand_id
1 'polypeptide(L)'
;MPRHTPIDRYRNIGIMAHIDAGKTTTTERVLFYTGVSHKIGEVHDGAAVMDWMEQEQERGITITSAATTCFWQGMEKQYPEHRINIIDTPGHVDFTIEVERSLRVLDGACAVFCAVGGVEPQSETVWRQASKYRVPRMAFVNKMDRAGADFLRVIKQIKERLGSFPVPIQLPIGAEDKFKGQIDLLKMKAIYWDEENMGMTYKEEEIPAELAELSQEWREHMLEAAAEANEELMEKYLENSDLSEEDIKKGLRIRTLANEIVPALCGSAFKNKGVQSMLDAVIDYMPAPIDVPAIKGILDDGKETEAERHSSDEEPFASLAFKIATDPFVGTLTFFRVYSGVLKSGDTVYNPVKGKKERVGRILQMHANSREEIKEVRAGDIAAAVGLKDVTTGDTLCDLNNVITLERMEFPDPVIAVAVEPKTKADQEKMGVALGKLAQEDPSFRVHTDEESGQTIIAGMGELHLEIIIDRMKREFKVEANVGKPQVAYRETIRKPIEKAEGKFVRQSGGRGQYGHVVFKIEPQEPGKGYEFINEIVGGVVPKEYIPAVDKGVREQMQNGIIAGYPVVDVKVTLCDGSYHDVDSSEMAFKIAGSMGFKDGATKASPVILEPVMKVEVVTPEEHLGAVNGDLNRRRGILQGTDDSPAGKIIRAEVPLSEMFGYATDLRSATQGRATYTMEFSKYSEVPANIAEGIAKN
;
A
#
# COMPACT_ATOMS: atom_id res chain seq x y z
N MET A 1 20.12 -23.07 -17.65
CA MET A 1 20.79 -22.12 -18.56
C MET A 1 21.35 -20.97 -17.74
N PRO A 2 22.43 -20.29 -18.15
CA PRO A 2 22.89 -19.10 -17.41
C PRO A 2 21.85 -17.97 -17.49
N ARG A 3 21.83 -17.07 -16.49
CA ARG A 3 21.01 -15.86 -16.51
C ARG A 3 21.30 -15.03 -17.76
N HIS A 4 20.26 -14.51 -18.39
CA HIS A 4 20.45 -13.56 -19.51
C HIS A 4 20.99 -12.22 -18.99
N THR A 5 20.38 -11.69 -17.94
CA THR A 5 20.84 -10.47 -17.25
C THR A 5 21.34 -10.83 -15.87
N PRO A 6 22.57 -10.46 -15.47
CA PRO A 6 23.07 -10.65 -14.09
C PRO A 6 22.17 -9.96 -13.08
N ILE A 7 22.04 -10.54 -11.88
CA ILE A 7 21.11 -10.04 -10.84
C ILE A 7 21.47 -8.65 -10.32
N ASP A 8 22.73 -8.28 -10.33
CA ASP A 8 23.22 -6.94 -9.97
C ASP A 8 22.75 -5.85 -10.94
N ARG A 9 22.28 -6.24 -12.13
CA ARG A 9 21.71 -5.34 -13.14
C ARG A 9 20.19 -5.33 -13.17
N TYR A 10 19.53 -5.93 -12.20
CA TYR A 10 18.08 -5.80 -12.02
C TYR A 10 17.75 -4.56 -11.18
N ARG A 11 16.65 -3.90 -11.51
CA ARG A 11 16.06 -2.81 -10.73
C ARG A 11 14.56 -3.02 -10.66
N ASN A 12 14.04 -3.33 -9.47
CA ASN A 12 12.61 -3.44 -9.23
C ASN A 12 12.12 -2.14 -8.61
N ILE A 13 11.59 -1.25 -9.42
CA ILE A 13 11.35 0.14 -9.07
C ILE A 13 9.85 0.46 -9.12
N GLY A 14 9.35 1.09 -8.07
CA GLY A 14 8.04 1.70 -8.04
C GLY A 14 8.09 3.16 -8.45
N ILE A 15 7.11 3.59 -9.22
CA ILE A 15 6.85 5.01 -9.45
C ILE A 15 5.66 5.39 -8.59
N MET A 16 5.88 6.26 -7.62
CA MET A 16 4.88 6.71 -6.67
C MET A 16 4.72 8.22 -6.73
N ALA A 17 3.51 8.72 -6.59
CA ALA A 17 3.21 10.15 -6.65
C ALA A 17 1.83 10.42 -6.03
N HIS A 18 1.59 11.67 -5.66
CA HIS A 18 0.22 12.14 -5.44
C HIS A 18 -0.52 12.32 -6.77
N ILE A 19 -1.83 12.47 -6.70
CA ILE A 19 -2.68 12.74 -7.87
C ILE A 19 -2.18 13.99 -8.59
N ASP A 20 -2.18 13.96 -9.90
CA ASP A 20 -1.74 15.07 -10.77
C ASP A 20 -0.25 15.47 -10.66
N ALA A 21 0.61 14.73 -9.99
CA ALA A 21 2.06 15.00 -10.06
C ALA A 21 2.70 14.65 -11.42
N GLY A 22 1.97 13.95 -12.27
CA GLY A 22 2.45 13.52 -13.58
C GLY A 22 3.09 12.14 -13.58
N LYS A 23 2.65 11.26 -12.69
CA LYS A 23 3.11 9.86 -12.57
C LYS A 23 2.97 9.12 -13.90
N THR A 24 1.75 9.02 -14.43
CA THR A 24 1.48 8.29 -15.67
C THR A 24 2.27 8.86 -16.84
N THR A 25 2.34 10.19 -16.97
CA THR A 25 3.16 10.85 -18.00
C THR A 25 4.64 10.47 -17.88
N THR A 26 5.18 10.45 -16.66
CA THR A 26 6.57 10.04 -16.41
C THR A 26 6.80 8.59 -16.80
N THR A 27 5.91 7.69 -16.42
CA THR A 27 5.98 6.26 -16.77
C THR A 27 5.91 6.05 -18.28
N GLU A 28 5.00 6.74 -18.98
CA GLU A 28 4.89 6.68 -20.45
C GLU A 28 6.15 7.15 -21.15
N ARG A 29 6.81 8.19 -20.64
CA ARG A 29 8.12 8.64 -21.17
C ARG A 29 9.23 7.62 -20.94
N VAL A 30 9.23 6.95 -19.77
CA VAL A 30 10.17 5.85 -19.51
C VAL A 30 9.97 4.73 -20.54
N LEU A 31 8.74 4.32 -20.81
CA LEU A 31 8.44 3.28 -21.79
C LEU A 31 8.85 3.70 -23.21
N PHE A 32 8.68 4.96 -23.54
CA PHE A 32 9.10 5.51 -24.85
C PHE A 32 10.62 5.50 -25.00
N TYR A 33 11.38 6.04 -24.04
CA TYR A 33 12.84 6.11 -24.14
C TYR A 33 13.52 4.74 -24.05
N THR A 34 12.90 3.77 -23.41
CA THR A 34 13.40 2.39 -23.35
C THR A 34 12.98 1.51 -24.54
N GLY A 35 12.19 2.07 -25.47
CA GLY A 35 11.78 1.39 -26.71
C GLY A 35 10.63 0.39 -26.53
N VAL A 36 9.99 0.32 -25.37
CA VAL A 36 8.81 -0.51 -25.11
C VAL A 36 7.58 0.05 -25.84
N SER A 37 7.45 1.36 -25.92
CA SER A 37 6.41 2.05 -26.70
C SER A 37 7.02 2.80 -27.88
N HIS A 38 6.40 2.71 -29.04
CA HIS A 38 6.81 3.44 -30.25
C HIS A 38 6.14 4.81 -30.38
N LYS A 39 5.14 5.07 -29.57
CA LYS A 39 4.41 6.34 -29.50
C LYS A 39 4.35 6.82 -28.07
N ILE A 40 4.38 8.12 -27.89
CA ILE A 40 4.12 8.73 -26.59
C ILE A 40 2.63 8.67 -26.35
N GLY A 41 2.22 7.92 -25.29
CA GLY A 41 0.86 7.92 -24.79
C GLY A 41 0.58 9.21 -24.00
N GLU A 42 -0.52 9.88 -24.30
CA GLU A 42 -0.98 11.03 -23.54
C GLU A 42 -2.19 10.67 -22.68
N VAL A 43 -2.14 11.05 -21.41
CA VAL A 43 -3.21 10.74 -20.42
C VAL A 43 -4.53 11.39 -20.84
N HIS A 44 -4.47 12.63 -21.35
CA HIS A 44 -5.67 13.38 -21.78
C HIS A 44 -6.36 12.77 -23.00
N ASP A 45 -5.63 12.01 -23.81
CA ASP A 45 -6.18 11.36 -25.00
C ASP A 45 -6.62 9.90 -24.73
N GLY A 46 -6.51 9.42 -23.48
CA GLY A 46 -6.81 8.05 -23.11
C GLY A 46 -5.88 7.00 -23.76
N ALA A 47 -4.69 7.44 -24.20
CA ALA A 47 -3.74 6.62 -24.93
C ALA A 47 -2.59 6.06 -24.08
N ALA A 48 -2.65 6.24 -22.76
CA ALA A 48 -1.63 5.75 -21.83
C ALA A 48 -1.60 4.21 -21.78
N VAL A 49 -0.42 3.63 -21.97
CA VAL A 49 -0.21 2.19 -22.09
C VAL A 49 -0.35 1.48 -20.73
N MET A 50 0.03 2.17 -19.64
CA MET A 50 -0.04 1.61 -18.28
C MET A 50 -1.43 1.72 -17.65
N ASP A 51 -2.29 2.60 -18.13
CA ASP A 51 -3.68 2.74 -17.71
C ASP A 51 -4.55 1.80 -18.56
N TRP A 52 -4.58 0.53 -18.22
CA TRP A 52 -5.25 -0.50 -19.02
C TRP A 52 -6.75 -0.64 -18.74
N MET A 53 -7.23 -0.09 -17.62
CA MET A 53 -8.66 -0.06 -17.31
C MET A 53 -9.33 1.19 -17.91
N GLU A 54 -10.52 1.02 -18.51
CA GLU A 54 -11.31 2.16 -19.00
C GLU A 54 -11.55 3.21 -17.92
N GLN A 55 -11.76 2.80 -16.68
CA GLN A 55 -11.97 3.68 -15.54
C GLN A 55 -10.73 4.52 -15.21
N GLU A 56 -9.52 3.96 -15.37
CA GLU A 56 -8.27 4.70 -15.22
C GLU A 56 -8.13 5.77 -16.28
N GLN A 57 -8.43 5.42 -17.52
CA GLN A 57 -8.39 6.35 -18.66
C GLN A 57 -9.43 7.46 -18.54
N GLU A 58 -10.65 7.15 -18.16
CA GLU A 58 -11.74 8.11 -17.98
C GLU A 58 -11.50 9.09 -16.83
N ARG A 59 -10.93 8.59 -15.73
CA ARG A 59 -10.71 9.39 -14.50
C ARG A 59 -9.33 10.04 -14.44
N GLY A 60 -8.39 9.60 -15.28
CA GLY A 60 -7.00 10.08 -15.27
C GLY A 60 -6.24 9.70 -13.99
N ILE A 61 -6.64 8.64 -13.31
CA ILE A 61 -6.00 8.14 -12.08
C ILE A 61 -5.64 6.67 -12.21
N THR A 62 -4.52 6.28 -11.63
CA THR A 62 -4.14 4.86 -11.51
C THR A 62 -4.94 4.21 -10.39
N ILE A 63 -5.67 3.16 -10.69
CA ILE A 63 -6.50 2.41 -9.76
C ILE A 63 -5.79 1.14 -9.32
N THR A 64 -5.21 0.41 -10.28
CA THR A 64 -4.49 -0.83 -10.03
C THR A 64 -3.02 -0.69 -10.42
N SER A 65 -2.14 -1.33 -9.64
CA SER A 65 -0.72 -1.37 -10.00
C SER A 65 -0.51 -2.19 -11.26
N ALA A 66 0.25 -1.67 -12.20
CA ALA A 66 0.69 -2.36 -13.40
C ALA A 66 2.19 -2.60 -13.34
N ALA A 67 2.65 -3.76 -13.80
CA ALA A 67 4.06 -4.10 -13.84
C ALA A 67 4.52 -4.24 -15.30
N THR A 68 5.65 -3.64 -15.62
CA THR A 68 6.24 -3.73 -16.95
C THR A 68 7.75 -3.86 -16.86
N THR A 69 8.34 -4.61 -17.80
CA THR A 69 9.78 -4.77 -17.92
C THR A 69 10.32 -3.93 -19.07
N CYS A 70 11.39 -3.20 -18.81
CA CYS A 70 12.14 -2.46 -19.84
C CYS A 70 13.65 -2.63 -19.61
N PHE A 71 14.44 -2.17 -20.59
CA PHE A 71 15.89 -2.27 -20.57
C PHE A 71 16.50 -0.88 -20.81
N TRP A 72 17.57 -0.58 -20.07
CA TRP A 72 18.25 0.69 -20.18
C TRP A 72 19.77 0.53 -20.11
N GLN A 73 20.51 1.30 -20.90
CA GLN A 73 21.96 1.28 -20.96
C GLN A 73 22.59 2.64 -20.65
N GLY A 74 21.79 3.64 -20.29
CA GLY A 74 22.20 5.02 -20.09
C GLY A 74 21.94 5.90 -21.30
N MET A 75 21.91 7.21 -21.08
CA MET A 75 21.72 8.22 -22.14
C MET A 75 22.80 8.14 -23.22
N GLU A 76 24.04 7.83 -22.82
CA GLU A 76 25.23 7.69 -23.69
C GLU A 76 25.61 6.22 -23.91
N LYS A 77 24.77 5.28 -23.52
CA LYS A 77 25.07 3.84 -23.51
C LYS A 77 26.30 3.47 -22.67
N GLN A 78 26.55 4.25 -21.63
CA GLN A 78 27.72 4.11 -20.76
C GLN A 78 27.62 2.95 -19.78
N TYR A 79 26.42 2.38 -19.58
CA TYR A 79 26.22 1.23 -18.72
C TYR A 79 26.04 -0.05 -19.53
N PRO A 80 26.37 -1.21 -18.97
CA PRO A 80 25.86 -2.48 -19.49
C PRO A 80 24.33 -2.49 -19.38
N GLU A 81 23.69 -3.31 -20.19
CA GLU A 81 22.24 -3.39 -20.17
C GLU A 81 21.69 -3.78 -18.80
N HIS A 82 20.81 -2.96 -18.27
CA HIS A 82 20.07 -3.17 -17.03
C HIS A 82 18.63 -3.51 -17.34
N ARG A 83 18.11 -4.45 -16.58
CA ARG A 83 16.69 -4.83 -16.62
C ARG A 83 15.93 -4.08 -15.52
N ILE A 84 14.98 -3.28 -15.92
CA ILE A 84 14.16 -2.47 -15.02
C ILE A 84 12.73 -2.98 -15.04
N ASN A 85 12.27 -3.49 -13.92
CA ASN A 85 10.87 -3.81 -13.70
C ASN A 85 10.22 -2.60 -13.04
N ILE A 86 9.28 -1.98 -13.73
CA ILE A 86 8.57 -0.81 -13.24
C ILE A 86 7.21 -1.25 -12.73
N ILE A 87 6.89 -0.89 -11.51
CA ILE A 87 5.56 -1.05 -10.92
C ILE A 87 4.96 0.33 -10.74
N ASP A 88 3.90 0.59 -11.48
CA ASP A 88 3.13 1.83 -11.36
C ASP A 88 2.15 1.71 -10.20
N THR A 89 2.28 2.57 -9.19
CA THR A 89 1.49 2.50 -7.95
C THR A 89 0.40 3.57 -7.93
N PRO A 90 -0.82 3.26 -7.46
CA PRO A 90 -1.84 4.27 -7.27
C PRO A 90 -1.39 5.38 -6.32
N GLY A 91 -1.88 6.61 -6.57
CA GLY A 91 -1.63 7.75 -5.69
C GLY A 91 -2.80 8.12 -4.78
N HIS A 92 -3.94 7.47 -4.94
CA HIS A 92 -5.16 7.80 -4.20
C HIS A 92 -5.27 6.99 -2.89
N VAL A 93 -5.70 7.65 -1.82
CA VAL A 93 -5.80 7.05 -0.47
C VAL A 93 -6.77 5.86 -0.38
N ASP A 94 -7.81 5.84 -1.19
CA ASP A 94 -8.76 4.72 -1.24
C ASP A 94 -8.12 3.42 -1.78
N PHE A 95 -6.96 3.53 -2.44
CA PHE A 95 -6.18 2.42 -2.96
C PHE A 95 -4.92 2.13 -2.14
N THR A 96 -4.93 2.44 -0.86
CA THR A 96 -3.82 2.21 0.07
C THR A 96 -3.26 0.79 -0.02
N ILE A 97 -4.13 -0.19 -0.24
CA ILE A 97 -3.73 -1.59 -0.37
C ILE A 97 -2.87 -1.86 -1.62
N GLU A 98 -3.18 -1.20 -2.75
CA GLU A 98 -2.37 -1.35 -3.96
C GLU A 98 -0.97 -0.74 -3.77
N VAL A 99 -0.88 0.35 -3.00
CA VAL A 99 0.39 0.95 -2.61
C VAL A 99 1.17 0.01 -1.68
N GLU A 100 0.52 -0.55 -0.66
CA GLU A 100 1.13 -1.52 0.27
C GLU A 100 1.66 -2.76 -0.47
N ARG A 101 0.88 -3.33 -1.39
CA ARG A 101 1.29 -4.46 -2.23
C ARG A 101 2.54 -4.14 -3.04
N SER A 102 2.52 -2.99 -3.70
CA SER A 102 3.63 -2.54 -4.53
C SER A 102 4.90 -2.33 -3.70
N LEU A 103 4.80 -1.57 -2.63
CA LEU A 103 5.94 -1.29 -1.74
C LEU A 103 6.56 -2.54 -1.10
N ARG A 104 5.76 -3.58 -0.89
CA ARG A 104 6.24 -4.83 -0.31
C ARG A 104 7.19 -5.59 -1.24
N VAL A 105 7.00 -5.47 -2.55
CA VAL A 105 7.76 -6.21 -3.56
C VAL A 105 8.81 -5.38 -4.29
N LEU A 106 8.81 -4.06 -4.08
CA LEU A 106 9.81 -3.16 -4.64
C LEU A 106 11.14 -3.23 -3.88
N ASP A 107 12.22 -2.98 -4.61
CA ASP A 107 13.53 -2.77 -4.01
C ASP A 107 13.83 -1.29 -3.81
N GLY A 108 13.34 -0.45 -4.70
CA GLY A 108 13.49 1.00 -4.63
C GLY A 108 12.28 1.72 -5.23
N ALA A 109 12.17 3.01 -4.99
CA ALA A 109 11.07 3.82 -5.50
C ALA A 109 11.55 5.17 -6.02
N CYS A 110 10.88 5.63 -7.08
CA CYS A 110 10.98 6.99 -7.57
C CYS A 110 9.72 7.77 -7.16
N ALA A 111 9.88 8.75 -6.29
CA ALA A 111 8.80 9.63 -5.86
C ALA A 111 8.73 10.84 -6.78
N VAL A 112 7.62 10.99 -7.48
CA VAL A 112 7.36 12.11 -8.38
C VAL A 112 6.58 13.18 -7.62
N PHE A 113 7.16 14.38 -7.53
CA PHE A 113 6.55 15.54 -6.91
C PHE A 113 6.18 16.58 -7.98
N CYS A 114 5.11 17.33 -7.74
CA CYS A 114 4.79 18.48 -8.58
C CYS A 114 5.62 19.68 -8.14
N ALA A 115 6.30 20.34 -9.09
CA ALA A 115 7.10 21.55 -8.80
C ALA A 115 6.26 22.73 -8.29
N VAL A 116 4.96 22.74 -8.55
CA VAL A 116 4.01 23.76 -8.09
C VAL A 116 3.37 23.36 -6.76
N GLY A 117 2.74 22.18 -6.68
CA GLY A 117 2.07 21.70 -5.48
C GLY A 117 3.05 21.30 -4.36
N GLY A 118 4.20 20.80 -4.73
CA GLY A 118 5.22 20.35 -3.78
C GLY A 118 4.83 19.07 -3.06
N VAL A 119 5.08 19.01 -1.76
CA VAL A 119 4.68 17.91 -0.90
C VAL A 119 3.23 18.08 -0.49
N GLU A 120 2.40 17.20 -0.99
CA GLU A 120 0.97 17.15 -0.68
C GLU A 120 0.66 16.04 0.35
N PRO A 121 -0.55 16.03 0.97
CA PRO A 121 -0.92 15.03 1.98
C PRO A 121 -0.77 13.59 1.52
N GLN A 122 -1.18 13.32 0.29
CA GLN A 122 -1.01 11.99 -0.31
C GLN A 122 0.46 11.61 -0.45
N SER A 123 1.34 12.58 -0.74
CA SER A 123 2.79 12.36 -0.75
C SER A 123 3.29 11.92 0.63
N GLU A 124 2.80 12.54 1.71
CA GLU A 124 3.16 12.18 3.08
C GLU A 124 2.74 10.75 3.43
N THR A 125 1.54 10.36 3.03
CA THR A 125 1.01 9.01 3.28
C THR A 125 1.83 7.94 2.56
N VAL A 126 2.04 8.09 1.27
CA VAL A 126 2.84 7.15 0.47
C VAL A 126 4.29 7.10 0.95
N TRP A 127 4.86 8.24 1.33
CA TRP A 127 6.20 8.33 1.88
C TRP A 127 6.35 7.60 3.21
N ARG A 128 5.38 7.75 4.11
CA ARG A 128 5.34 7.03 5.39
C ARG A 128 5.24 5.51 5.18
N GLN A 129 4.41 5.07 4.24
CA GLN A 129 4.33 3.66 3.86
C GLN A 129 5.66 3.12 3.31
N ALA A 130 6.31 3.87 2.43
CA ALA A 130 7.64 3.50 1.92
C ALA A 130 8.69 3.44 3.04
N SER A 131 8.60 4.30 4.05
CA SER A 131 9.45 4.27 5.24
C SER A 131 9.20 3.05 6.12
N LYS A 132 7.95 2.62 6.26
CA LYS A 132 7.58 1.38 6.96
C LYS A 132 8.30 0.15 6.39
N TYR A 133 8.40 0.07 5.08
CA TYR A 133 9.08 -1.03 4.37
C TYR A 133 10.55 -0.78 4.10
N ARG A 134 11.10 0.33 4.59
CA ARG A 134 12.51 0.73 4.40
C ARG A 134 12.96 0.75 2.94
N VAL A 135 12.07 1.17 2.05
CA VAL A 135 12.35 1.24 0.62
C VAL A 135 13.23 2.45 0.32
N PRO A 136 14.43 2.27 -0.25
CA PRO A 136 15.26 3.37 -0.75
C PRO A 136 14.53 4.19 -1.81
N ARG A 137 14.71 5.49 -1.78
CA ARG A 137 13.95 6.42 -2.63
C ARG A 137 14.83 7.46 -3.30
N MET A 138 14.39 7.87 -4.48
CA MET A 138 14.84 9.08 -5.16
C MET A 138 13.63 9.97 -5.44
N ALA A 139 13.85 11.27 -5.56
CA ALA A 139 12.80 12.24 -5.84
C ALA A 139 12.98 12.82 -7.26
N PHE A 140 11.89 12.90 -7.99
CA PHE A 140 11.83 13.57 -9.28
C PHE A 140 10.81 14.70 -9.22
N VAL A 141 11.28 15.95 -9.22
CA VAL A 141 10.43 17.15 -9.21
C VAL A 141 10.01 17.45 -10.62
N ASN A 142 8.80 17.07 -10.94
CA ASN A 142 8.18 17.14 -12.26
C ASN A 142 7.39 18.44 -12.46
N LYS A 143 7.00 18.73 -13.69
CA LYS A 143 6.20 19.90 -14.06
C LYS A 143 6.91 21.23 -13.83
N MET A 144 8.22 21.27 -14.04
CA MET A 144 9.01 22.50 -13.95
C MET A 144 8.61 23.57 -14.98
N ASP A 145 7.84 23.18 -16.00
CA ASP A 145 7.28 24.05 -17.03
C ASP A 145 6.00 24.79 -16.62
N ARG A 146 5.42 24.46 -15.46
CA ARG A 146 4.17 25.05 -14.99
C ARG A 146 4.39 26.37 -14.25
N ALA A 147 3.42 27.28 -14.36
CA ALA A 147 3.42 28.53 -13.60
C ALA A 147 3.44 28.27 -12.08
N GLY A 148 4.36 28.92 -11.38
CA GLY A 148 4.60 28.72 -9.95
C GLY A 148 5.56 27.59 -9.61
N ALA A 149 6.21 26.96 -10.59
CA ALA A 149 7.20 25.91 -10.35
C ALA A 149 8.43 26.44 -9.62
N ASP A 150 8.81 25.77 -8.53
CA ASP A 150 9.97 26.09 -7.70
C ASP A 150 10.60 24.82 -7.11
N PHE A 151 11.73 24.41 -7.70
CA PHE A 151 12.45 23.21 -7.30
C PHE A 151 12.97 23.26 -5.85
N LEU A 152 13.66 24.34 -5.49
CA LEU A 152 14.27 24.45 -4.16
C LEU A 152 13.24 24.54 -3.03
N ARG A 153 12.08 25.10 -3.29
CA ARG A 153 10.96 25.07 -2.35
C ARG A 153 10.50 23.64 -2.09
N VAL A 154 10.37 22.82 -3.13
CA VAL A 154 9.97 21.41 -2.99
C VAL A 154 11.05 20.63 -2.22
N ILE A 155 12.32 20.86 -2.47
CA ILE A 155 13.43 20.27 -1.72
C ILE A 155 13.32 20.61 -0.22
N LYS A 156 13.06 21.86 0.10
CA LYS A 156 12.85 22.31 1.47
C LYS A 156 11.63 21.60 2.12
N GLN A 157 10.53 21.48 1.39
CA GLN A 157 9.34 20.76 1.89
C GLN A 157 9.59 19.28 2.13
N ILE A 158 10.36 18.60 1.29
CA ILE A 158 10.76 17.19 1.50
C ILE A 158 11.51 17.06 2.82
N LYS A 159 12.43 17.98 3.12
CA LYS A 159 13.16 18.00 4.39
C LYS A 159 12.25 18.26 5.59
N GLU A 160 11.42 19.29 5.54
CA GLU A 160 10.62 19.74 6.67
C GLU A 160 9.38 18.89 6.92
N ARG A 161 8.67 18.49 5.86
CA ARG A 161 7.40 17.76 5.99
C ARG A 161 7.54 16.25 5.97
N LEU A 162 8.52 15.72 5.22
CA LEU A 162 8.75 14.27 5.13
C LEU A 162 9.86 13.78 6.07
N GLY A 163 10.56 14.71 6.75
CA GLY A 163 11.64 14.36 7.67
C GLY A 163 12.82 13.64 7.02
N SER A 164 13.00 13.82 5.72
CA SER A 164 14.04 13.17 4.93
C SER A 164 15.17 14.14 4.60
N PHE A 165 16.30 13.62 4.15
CA PHE A 165 17.45 14.42 3.75
C PHE A 165 17.59 14.40 2.23
N PRO A 166 16.96 15.35 1.49
CA PRO A 166 17.08 15.42 0.04
C PRO A 166 18.46 15.97 -0.36
N VAL A 167 19.06 15.33 -1.35
CA VAL A 167 20.34 15.75 -1.94
C VAL A 167 20.11 16.02 -3.42
N PRO A 168 19.94 17.28 -3.85
CA PRO A 168 19.89 17.61 -5.25
C PRO A 168 21.16 17.20 -5.98
N ILE A 169 20.99 16.41 -7.05
CA ILE A 169 22.07 16.06 -7.97
C ILE A 169 21.96 16.84 -9.29
N GLN A 170 20.87 17.56 -9.43
CA GLN A 170 20.58 18.47 -10.53
C GLN A 170 19.98 19.76 -9.99
N LEU A 171 20.10 20.83 -10.77
CA LEU A 171 19.35 22.07 -10.60
C LEU A 171 18.63 22.42 -11.91
N PRO A 172 17.45 23.05 -11.86
CA PRO A 172 16.76 23.48 -13.07
C PRO A 172 17.44 24.71 -13.68
N ILE A 173 17.43 24.78 -15.01
CA ILE A 173 17.80 25.97 -15.76
C ILE A 173 16.50 26.69 -16.13
N GLY A 174 16.18 27.73 -15.36
CA GLY A 174 14.91 28.43 -15.47
C GLY A 174 13.77 27.69 -14.80
N ALA A 175 12.60 28.28 -14.86
CA ALA A 175 11.35 27.72 -14.35
C ALA A 175 10.18 28.21 -15.20
N GLU A 176 9.03 27.57 -15.12
CA GLU A 176 7.83 27.90 -15.86
C GLU A 176 8.07 27.83 -17.39
N ASP A 177 7.63 28.81 -18.14
CA ASP A 177 7.84 28.92 -19.61
C ASP A 177 9.32 29.06 -19.98
N LYS A 178 10.18 29.45 -19.04
CA LYS A 178 11.63 29.59 -19.22
C LYS A 178 12.43 28.35 -18.82
N PHE A 179 11.77 27.25 -18.43
CA PHE A 179 12.45 26.01 -18.13
C PHE A 179 13.07 25.39 -19.39
N LYS A 180 14.40 25.38 -19.46
CA LYS A 180 15.17 24.97 -20.66
C LYS A 180 15.86 23.62 -20.51
N GLY A 181 16.29 23.27 -19.33
CA GLY A 181 17.07 22.07 -19.05
C GLY A 181 17.51 21.98 -17.61
N GLN A 182 18.53 21.18 -17.36
CA GLN A 182 19.07 20.92 -16.03
C GLN A 182 20.58 21.18 -15.99
N ILE A 183 21.06 21.53 -14.79
CA ILE A 183 22.48 21.51 -14.46
C ILE A 183 22.77 20.17 -13.83
N ASP A 184 23.71 19.40 -14.40
CA ASP A 184 24.26 18.20 -13.80
C ASP A 184 25.36 18.60 -12.82
N LEU A 185 25.07 18.44 -11.51
CA LEU A 185 26.02 18.81 -10.45
C LEU A 185 27.19 17.84 -10.33
N LEU A 186 27.09 16.63 -10.86
CA LEU A 186 28.21 15.68 -10.87
C LEU A 186 29.28 16.11 -11.88
N LYS A 187 28.87 16.47 -13.10
CA LYS A 187 29.75 16.91 -14.19
C LYS A 187 30.00 18.41 -14.20
N MET A 188 29.18 19.21 -13.53
CA MET A 188 29.14 20.66 -13.59
C MET A 188 28.97 21.17 -15.02
N LYS A 189 27.97 20.62 -15.69
CA LYS A 189 27.58 20.99 -17.06
C LYS A 189 26.07 21.26 -17.11
N ALA A 190 25.69 22.12 -18.07
CA ALA A 190 24.28 22.37 -18.41
C ALA A 190 23.82 21.37 -19.48
N ILE A 191 22.66 20.81 -19.32
CA ILE A 191 22.04 19.86 -20.23
C ILE A 191 20.80 20.51 -20.85
N TYR A 192 20.77 20.58 -22.20
CA TYR A 192 19.63 21.07 -22.94
C TYR A 192 19.10 20.00 -23.87
N TRP A 193 17.83 19.68 -23.72
CA TRP A 193 17.16 18.61 -24.47
C TRP A 193 16.71 19.12 -25.84
N ASP A 194 16.84 18.28 -26.85
CA ASP A 194 16.41 18.59 -28.20
C ASP A 194 14.89 18.44 -28.35
N GLU A 195 14.19 19.55 -28.51
CA GLU A 195 12.73 19.56 -28.62
C GLU A 195 12.22 18.98 -29.94
N GLU A 196 13.02 19.10 -31.04
CA GLU A 196 12.61 18.63 -32.36
C GLU A 196 12.47 17.11 -32.43
N ASN A 197 13.27 16.38 -31.64
CA ASN A 197 13.24 14.92 -31.57
C ASN A 197 12.63 14.37 -30.28
N MET A 198 11.77 15.13 -29.62
CA MET A 198 11.10 14.74 -28.37
C MET A 198 12.07 14.39 -27.23
N GLY A 199 13.19 15.08 -27.15
CA GLY A 199 14.18 14.88 -26.07
C GLY A 199 15.01 13.60 -26.21
N MET A 200 15.04 12.98 -27.37
CA MET A 200 15.87 11.77 -27.62
C MET A 200 17.36 12.07 -27.55
N THR A 201 17.77 13.27 -27.88
CA THR A 201 19.14 13.75 -27.80
C THR A 201 19.22 15.03 -26.96
N TYR A 202 20.43 15.36 -26.52
CA TYR A 202 20.69 16.53 -25.70
C TYR A 202 22.06 17.13 -26.04
N LYS A 203 22.27 18.37 -25.58
CA LYS A 203 23.56 19.08 -25.69
C LYS A 203 24.08 19.39 -24.30
N GLU A 204 25.38 19.17 -24.10
CA GLU A 204 26.09 19.65 -22.93
C GLU A 204 26.76 21.00 -23.22
N GLU A 205 26.54 21.96 -22.37
CA GLU A 205 27.12 23.32 -22.46
C GLU A 205 27.68 23.74 -21.10
N GLU A 206 28.42 24.84 -21.08
CA GLU A 206 28.88 25.45 -19.83
C GLU A 206 27.67 25.97 -19.00
N ILE A 207 27.79 25.94 -17.67
CA ILE A 207 26.77 26.47 -16.80
C ILE A 207 26.57 27.96 -17.04
N PRO A 208 25.32 28.44 -17.18
CA PRO A 208 25.04 29.87 -17.29
C PRO A 208 25.65 30.66 -16.12
N ALA A 209 26.25 31.81 -16.42
CA ALA A 209 26.97 32.61 -15.40
C ALA A 209 26.08 32.98 -14.19
N GLU A 210 24.81 33.25 -14.42
CA GLU A 210 23.83 33.55 -13.36
C GLU A 210 23.56 32.38 -12.39
N LEU A 211 23.82 31.17 -12.81
CA LEU A 211 23.60 29.94 -11.99
C LEU A 211 24.91 29.35 -11.45
N ALA A 212 26.06 29.93 -11.77
CA ALA A 212 27.35 29.37 -11.39
C ALA A 212 27.55 29.32 -9.87
N GLU A 213 27.19 30.37 -9.14
CA GLU A 213 27.31 30.43 -7.68
C GLU A 213 26.37 29.43 -6.99
N LEU A 214 25.10 29.39 -7.40
CA LEU A 214 24.11 28.46 -6.90
C LEU A 214 24.51 27.01 -7.18
N SER A 215 25.05 26.73 -8.35
CA SER A 215 25.52 25.41 -8.73
C SER A 215 26.70 24.97 -7.87
N GLN A 216 27.63 25.87 -7.55
CA GLN A 216 28.76 25.57 -6.67
C GLN A 216 28.29 25.29 -5.24
N GLU A 217 27.35 26.06 -4.69
CA GLU A 217 26.76 25.85 -3.37
C GLU A 217 26.13 24.46 -3.26
N TRP A 218 25.29 24.10 -4.21
CA TRP A 218 24.61 22.79 -4.18
C TRP A 218 25.53 21.62 -4.54
N ARG A 219 26.58 21.85 -5.33
CA ARG A 219 27.63 20.85 -5.51
C ARG A 219 28.35 20.56 -4.20
N GLU A 220 28.71 21.56 -3.43
CA GLU A 220 29.32 21.38 -2.11
C GLU A 220 28.40 20.57 -1.17
N HIS A 221 27.13 20.88 -1.13
CA HIS A 221 26.13 20.13 -0.37
C HIS A 221 26.09 18.64 -0.80
N MET A 222 26.14 18.37 -2.09
CA MET A 222 26.17 17.00 -2.62
C MET A 222 27.48 16.29 -2.28
N LEU A 223 28.62 16.96 -2.39
CA LEU A 223 29.94 16.41 -2.04
C LEU A 223 30.03 16.04 -0.55
N GLU A 224 29.54 16.90 0.32
CA GLU A 224 29.47 16.61 1.76
C GLU A 224 28.59 15.39 2.04
N ALA A 225 27.42 15.32 1.41
CA ALA A 225 26.53 14.17 1.54
C ALA A 225 27.17 12.86 1.06
N ALA A 226 27.93 12.89 -0.03
CA ALA A 226 28.64 11.72 -0.55
C ALA A 226 29.84 11.33 0.35
N ALA A 227 30.57 12.31 0.84
CA ALA A 227 31.75 12.10 1.70
C ALA A 227 31.39 11.44 3.04
N GLU A 228 30.23 11.75 3.60
CA GLU A 228 29.75 11.17 4.86
C GLU A 228 29.42 9.67 4.78
N ALA A 229 29.50 9.06 3.60
CA ALA A 229 29.18 7.65 3.42
C ALA A 229 30.19 6.71 4.12
N ASN A 230 31.46 7.04 4.09
CA ASN A 230 32.53 6.27 4.75
C ASN A 230 33.78 7.12 4.96
N GLU A 231 34.76 6.58 5.73
CA GLU A 231 35.99 7.26 6.05
C GLU A 231 36.88 7.52 4.82
N GLU A 232 36.95 6.58 3.89
CA GLU A 232 37.74 6.71 2.65
C GLU A 232 37.30 7.93 1.83
N LEU A 233 36.01 8.10 1.63
CA LEU A 233 35.46 9.23 0.87
C LEU A 233 35.62 10.56 1.62
N MET A 234 35.48 10.53 2.94
CA MET A 234 35.69 11.70 3.78
C MET A 234 37.14 12.17 3.70
N GLU A 235 38.12 11.27 3.80
CA GLU A 235 39.53 11.61 3.65
C GLU A 235 39.84 12.22 2.28
N LYS A 236 39.39 11.61 1.19
CA LYS A 236 39.53 12.15 -0.17
C LYS A 236 38.93 13.54 -0.32
N TYR A 237 37.77 13.78 0.26
CA TYR A 237 37.11 15.08 0.22
C TYR A 237 37.89 16.14 1.03
N LEU A 238 38.37 15.80 2.22
CA LEU A 238 39.14 16.71 3.05
C LEU A 238 40.50 17.09 2.42
N GLU A 239 41.15 16.15 1.73
CA GLU A 239 42.41 16.38 1.06
C GLU A 239 42.31 17.25 -0.18
N ASN A 240 41.23 17.02 -1.01
CA ASN A 240 41.10 17.62 -2.33
C ASN A 240 40.02 18.70 -2.44
N SER A 241 39.21 18.85 -1.40
CA SER A 241 37.97 19.67 -1.42
C SER A 241 37.03 19.32 -2.58
N ASP A 242 37.17 18.13 -3.16
CA ASP A 242 36.37 17.62 -4.27
C ASP A 242 36.41 16.08 -4.28
N LEU A 243 35.47 15.47 -5.02
CA LEU A 243 35.41 14.04 -5.26
C LEU A 243 35.24 13.78 -6.77
N SER A 244 35.76 12.64 -7.24
CA SER A 244 35.50 12.21 -8.61
C SER A 244 34.02 11.86 -8.81
N GLU A 245 33.55 11.88 -10.04
CA GLU A 245 32.18 11.48 -10.38
C GLU A 245 31.84 10.06 -9.85
N GLU A 246 32.79 9.12 -9.98
CA GLU A 246 32.66 7.76 -9.47
C GLU A 246 32.52 7.71 -7.95
N ASP A 247 33.36 8.48 -7.23
CA ASP A 247 33.30 8.56 -5.78
C ASP A 247 32.01 9.22 -5.28
N ILE A 248 31.51 10.24 -5.97
CA ILE A 248 30.21 10.86 -5.66
C ILE A 248 29.09 9.83 -5.82
N LYS A 249 29.03 9.13 -6.93
CA LYS A 249 28.03 8.09 -7.19
C LYS A 249 28.09 6.98 -6.14
N LYS A 250 29.29 6.52 -5.80
CA LYS A 250 29.50 5.50 -4.76
C LYS A 250 28.96 5.96 -3.40
N GLY A 251 29.33 7.15 -2.98
CA GLY A 251 28.92 7.71 -1.68
C GLY A 251 27.41 7.95 -1.59
N LEU A 252 26.83 8.56 -2.61
CA LEU A 252 25.39 8.80 -2.66
C LEU A 252 24.59 7.48 -2.71
N ARG A 253 25.08 6.47 -3.46
CA ARG A 253 24.45 5.15 -3.50
C ARG A 253 24.44 4.48 -2.12
N ILE A 254 25.59 4.44 -1.43
CA ILE A 254 25.67 3.84 -0.09
C ILE A 254 24.64 4.44 0.85
N ARG A 255 24.54 5.75 0.90
CA ARG A 255 23.62 6.45 1.78
C ARG A 255 22.15 6.35 1.36
N THR A 256 21.89 6.29 0.05
CA THR A 256 20.53 6.07 -0.49
C THR A 256 20.03 4.68 -0.12
N LEU A 257 20.86 3.64 -0.29
CA LEU A 257 20.51 2.28 0.09
C LEU A 257 20.30 2.10 1.60
N ALA A 258 21.01 2.91 2.41
CA ALA A 258 20.82 2.95 3.86
C ALA A 258 19.60 3.78 4.31
N ASN A 259 18.84 4.36 3.39
CA ASN A 259 17.74 5.29 3.67
C ASN A 259 18.13 6.55 4.44
N GLU A 260 19.38 6.99 4.32
CA GLU A 260 19.88 8.20 4.97
C GLU A 260 19.63 9.47 4.14
N ILE A 261 19.69 9.35 2.82
CA ILE A 261 19.47 10.44 1.87
C ILE A 261 18.50 10.08 0.77
N VAL A 262 18.00 11.09 0.07
CA VAL A 262 17.13 10.96 -1.10
C VAL A 262 17.72 11.80 -2.24
N PRO A 263 18.35 11.18 -3.26
CA PRO A 263 18.78 11.92 -4.44
C PRO A 263 17.60 12.60 -5.11
N ALA A 264 17.75 13.86 -5.48
CA ALA A 264 16.69 14.66 -6.05
C ALA A 264 17.07 15.20 -7.44
N LEU A 265 16.17 15.02 -8.38
CA LEU A 265 16.25 15.48 -9.76
C LEU A 265 15.08 16.38 -10.09
N CYS A 266 15.16 17.07 -11.21
CA CYS A 266 14.08 17.91 -11.71
C CYS A 266 13.85 17.68 -13.20
N GLY A 267 12.67 18.04 -13.67
CA GLY A 267 12.35 17.95 -15.09
C GLY A 267 10.90 18.27 -15.40
N SER A 268 10.55 18.02 -16.64
CA SER A 268 9.17 18.06 -17.13
C SER A 268 8.96 16.88 -18.07
N ALA A 269 8.26 15.86 -17.60
CA ALA A 269 7.94 14.70 -18.41
C ALA A 269 7.09 15.08 -19.62
N PHE A 270 6.13 15.98 -19.45
CA PHE A 270 5.28 16.48 -20.54
C PHE A 270 6.10 17.18 -21.64
N LYS A 271 7.10 17.96 -21.28
CA LYS A 271 8.00 18.65 -22.21
C LYS A 271 9.20 17.80 -22.64
N ASN A 272 9.24 16.52 -22.29
CA ASN A 272 10.31 15.59 -22.65
C ASN A 272 11.71 16.02 -22.14
N LYS A 273 11.77 16.57 -20.93
CA LYS A 273 13.01 17.10 -20.33
C LYS A 273 13.32 16.40 -19.01
N GLY A 274 14.39 15.62 -18.97
CA GLY A 274 14.97 15.07 -17.73
C GLY A 274 14.59 13.64 -17.37
N VAL A 275 13.69 12.96 -18.06
CA VAL A 275 13.30 11.58 -17.75
C VAL A 275 14.44 10.59 -17.97
N GLN A 276 15.25 10.79 -19.00
CA GLN A 276 16.42 9.93 -19.24
C GLN A 276 17.47 10.06 -18.14
N SER A 277 17.70 11.27 -17.62
CA SER A 277 18.56 11.46 -16.46
C SER A 277 18.03 10.74 -15.21
N MET A 278 16.71 10.67 -15.05
CA MET A 278 16.08 9.89 -13.99
C MET A 278 16.36 8.38 -14.15
N LEU A 279 16.31 7.85 -15.36
CA LEU A 279 16.64 6.46 -15.65
C LEU A 279 18.12 6.15 -15.34
N ASP A 280 19.04 7.06 -15.67
CA ASP A 280 20.45 6.92 -15.28
C ASP A 280 20.61 6.90 -13.76
N ALA A 281 19.89 7.77 -13.05
CA ALA A 281 19.89 7.80 -11.59
C ALA A 281 19.32 6.53 -10.96
N VAL A 282 18.34 5.88 -11.59
CA VAL A 282 17.84 4.56 -11.17
C VAL A 282 18.96 3.53 -11.19
N ILE A 283 19.78 3.51 -12.23
CA ILE A 283 20.92 2.60 -12.32
C ILE A 283 21.97 2.95 -11.26
N ASP A 284 22.29 4.23 -11.10
CA ASP A 284 23.36 4.67 -10.21
C ASP A 284 23.03 4.55 -8.71
N TYR A 285 21.79 4.82 -8.31
CA TYR A 285 21.43 5.00 -6.90
C TYR A 285 20.41 4.02 -6.35
N MET A 286 19.60 3.38 -7.20
CA MET A 286 18.59 2.43 -6.74
C MET A 286 19.15 1.02 -6.57
N PRO A 287 18.61 0.23 -5.62
CA PRO A 287 19.15 -1.08 -5.30
C PRO A 287 18.85 -2.13 -6.37
N ALA A 288 19.79 -3.07 -6.51
CA ALA A 288 19.53 -4.37 -7.10
C ALA A 288 18.92 -5.32 -6.04
N PRO A 289 18.32 -6.44 -6.43
CA PRO A 289 17.78 -7.42 -5.48
C PRO A 289 18.79 -7.92 -4.44
N ILE A 290 20.07 -7.95 -4.79
CA ILE A 290 21.17 -8.35 -3.89
C ILE A 290 21.59 -7.25 -2.88
N ASP A 291 21.21 -6.01 -3.12
CA ASP A 291 21.55 -4.87 -2.25
C ASP A 291 20.52 -4.67 -1.11
N VAL A 292 19.38 -5.33 -1.18
CA VAL A 292 18.36 -5.27 -0.14
C VAL A 292 18.55 -6.42 0.85
N PRO A 293 18.12 -6.25 2.13
CA PRO A 293 18.18 -7.33 3.11
C PRO A 293 17.46 -8.60 2.62
N ALA A 294 17.97 -9.76 3.01
CA ALA A 294 17.34 -11.04 2.74
C ALA A 294 15.91 -11.05 3.30
N ILE A 295 14.98 -11.66 2.56
CA ILE A 295 13.60 -11.75 3.02
C ILE A 295 13.49 -12.73 4.20
N LYS A 296 12.75 -12.33 5.21
CA LYS A 296 12.50 -13.14 6.40
C LYS A 296 11.23 -13.98 6.24
N GLY A 297 11.22 -15.10 6.93
CA GLY A 297 10.08 -15.99 6.98
C GLY A 297 10.19 -16.97 8.14
N ILE A 298 9.20 -17.83 8.25
CA ILE A 298 9.08 -18.84 9.31
C ILE A 298 9.08 -20.22 8.67
N LEU A 299 9.93 -21.12 9.18
CA LEU A 299 10.00 -22.50 8.72
C LEU A 299 8.80 -23.31 9.24
N ASP A 300 8.41 -24.32 8.47
CA ASP A 300 7.36 -25.29 8.85
C ASP A 300 7.96 -26.45 9.67
N ASP A 301 8.51 -26.12 10.84
CA ASP A 301 9.17 -27.08 11.74
C ASP A 301 8.41 -27.30 13.06
N GLY A 302 7.21 -26.73 13.17
CA GLY A 302 6.40 -26.74 14.39
C GLY A 302 6.97 -25.93 15.57
N LYS A 303 8.09 -25.21 15.36
CA LYS A 303 8.77 -24.38 16.36
C LYS A 303 8.78 -22.90 16.01
N GLU A 304 8.17 -22.53 14.86
CA GLU A 304 8.19 -21.16 14.34
C GLU A 304 9.60 -20.56 14.20
N THR A 305 10.56 -21.39 13.73
CA THR A 305 11.94 -20.98 13.54
C THR A 305 12.03 -19.91 12.45
N GLU A 306 12.59 -18.75 12.79
CA GLU A 306 12.87 -17.71 11.82
C GLU A 306 13.98 -18.14 10.86
N ALA A 307 13.80 -17.83 9.58
CA ALA A 307 14.76 -18.10 8.53
C ALA A 307 14.77 -16.98 7.49
N GLU A 308 15.81 -16.95 6.69
CA GLU A 308 15.99 -15.97 5.63
C GLU A 308 16.18 -16.67 4.28
N ARG A 309 15.80 -15.96 3.21
CA ARG A 309 16.12 -16.33 1.83
C ARG A 309 16.85 -15.19 1.16
N HIS A 310 18.00 -15.49 0.57
CA HIS A 310 18.82 -14.53 -0.16
C HIS A 310 18.47 -14.55 -1.64
N SER A 311 18.72 -13.46 -2.33
CA SER A 311 18.50 -13.33 -3.77
C SER A 311 19.54 -14.13 -4.56
N SER A 312 19.40 -15.45 -4.56
CA SER A 312 20.27 -16.40 -5.23
C SER A 312 19.46 -17.48 -5.95
N ASP A 313 19.87 -17.82 -7.16
CA ASP A 313 19.26 -18.91 -7.93
C ASP A 313 19.52 -20.30 -7.32
N GLU A 314 20.54 -20.43 -6.47
CA GLU A 314 20.96 -21.69 -5.84
C GLU A 314 20.19 -22.00 -4.55
N GLU A 315 19.57 -21.00 -3.94
CA GLU A 315 18.72 -21.22 -2.78
C GLU A 315 17.37 -21.83 -3.14
N PRO A 316 16.69 -22.51 -2.21
CA PRO A 316 15.35 -23.04 -2.45
C PRO A 316 14.37 -21.96 -2.93
N PHE A 317 13.51 -22.30 -3.86
CA PHE A 317 12.51 -21.38 -4.38
C PHE A 317 11.61 -20.84 -3.28
N ALA A 318 11.47 -19.52 -3.24
CA ALA A 318 10.51 -18.83 -2.41
C ALA A 318 10.03 -17.55 -3.12
N SER A 319 8.73 -17.35 -3.11
CA SER A 319 8.10 -16.20 -3.75
C SER A 319 6.88 -15.71 -2.97
N LEU A 320 6.48 -14.49 -3.23
CA LEU A 320 5.30 -13.86 -2.66
C LEU A 320 4.32 -13.49 -3.75
N ALA A 321 3.10 -13.99 -3.66
CA ALA A 321 2.00 -13.56 -4.51
C ALA A 321 1.48 -12.21 -3.99
N PHE A 322 1.64 -11.15 -4.77
CA PHE A 322 1.30 -9.80 -4.33
C PHE A 322 0.09 -9.21 -5.03
N LYS A 323 -0.35 -9.82 -6.13
CA LYS A 323 -1.53 -9.36 -6.87
C LYS A 323 -2.19 -10.52 -7.60
N ILE A 324 -3.52 -10.52 -7.58
CA ILE A 324 -4.34 -11.42 -8.40
C ILE A 324 -5.20 -10.57 -9.32
N ALA A 325 -5.24 -10.93 -10.59
CA ALA A 325 -6.07 -10.25 -11.58
C ALA A 325 -6.85 -11.27 -12.40
N THR A 326 -8.04 -10.91 -12.81
CA THR A 326 -8.84 -11.71 -13.72
C THR A 326 -8.67 -11.19 -15.14
N ASP A 327 -8.22 -12.06 -16.02
CA ASP A 327 -8.03 -11.77 -17.44
C ASP A 327 -9.10 -12.47 -18.27
N PRO A 328 -9.74 -11.77 -19.24
CA PRO A 328 -10.79 -12.36 -20.05
C PRO A 328 -10.37 -13.56 -20.92
N PHE A 329 -9.07 -13.62 -21.29
CA PHE A 329 -8.53 -14.61 -22.22
C PHE A 329 -7.82 -15.77 -21.55
N VAL A 330 -7.07 -15.50 -20.48
CA VAL A 330 -6.25 -16.52 -19.80
C VAL A 330 -6.78 -16.93 -18.43
N GLY A 331 -7.81 -16.24 -17.95
CA GLY A 331 -8.39 -16.49 -16.62
C GLY A 331 -7.65 -15.80 -15.49
N THR A 332 -7.46 -16.49 -14.37
CA THR A 332 -6.80 -15.90 -13.20
C THR A 332 -5.30 -15.81 -13.41
N LEU A 333 -4.75 -14.60 -13.24
CA LEU A 333 -3.33 -14.29 -13.22
C LEU A 333 -2.89 -14.03 -11.78
N THR A 334 -1.85 -14.74 -11.33
CA THR A 334 -1.22 -14.50 -10.03
C THR A 334 0.14 -13.86 -10.26
N PHE A 335 0.28 -12.59 -9.92
CA PHE A 335 1.55 -11.88 -9.96
C PHE A 335 2.35 -12.20 -8.71
N PHE A 336 3.60 -12.59 -8.89
CA PHE A 336 4.49 -12.95 -7.80
C PHE A 336 5.91 -12.43 -8.02
N ARG A 337 6.57 -12.13 -6.91
CA ARG A 337 8.00 -11.82 -6.90
C ARG A 337 8.76 -13.02 -6.39
N VAL A 338 9.79 -13.42 -7.13
CA VAL A 338 10.73 -14.45 -6.72
C VAL A 338 11.82 -13.84 -5.85
N TYR A 339 11.93 -14.29 -4.62
CA TYR A 339 12.97 -13.84 -3.70
C TYR A 339 14.20 -14.75 -3.71
N SER A 340 14.02 -16.04 -3.96
CA SER A 340 15.10 -17.02 -4.06
C SER A 340 14.76 -18.15 -5.02
N GLY A 341 15.77 -18.78 -5.56
CA GLY A 341 15.63 -19.96 -6.41
C GLY A 341 15.14 -19.68 -7.82
N VAL A 342 14.75 -20.75 -8.51
CA VAL A 342 14.26 -20.74 -9.89
C VAL A 342 12.95 -21.52 -9.96
N LEU A 343 11.96 -20.95 -10.62
CA LEU A 343 10.70 -21.62 -10.94
C LEU A 343 10.60 -21.86 -12.44
N LYS A 344 10.30 -23.09 -12.83
CA LYS A 344 10.06 -23.47 -14.21
C LYS A 344 8.58 -23.70 -14.48
N SER A 345 8.16 -23.40 -15.70
CA SER A 345 6.81 -23.74 -16.17
C SER A 345 6.54 -25.23 -16.01
N GLY A 346 5.41 -25.58 -15.42
CA GLY A 346 5.04 -26.96 -15.10
C GLY A 346 5.47 -27.46 -13.72
N ASP A 347 6.29 -26.71 -12.98
CA ASP A 347 6.70 -27.06 -11.62
C ASP A 347 5.50 -27.04 -10.64
N THR A 348 5.62 -27.85 -9.60
CA THR A 348 4.70 -27.84 -8.47
C THR A 348 5.32 -27.07 -7.31
N VAL A 349 4.58 -26.14 -6.75
CA VAL A 349 4.98 -25.34 -5.60
C VAL A 349 4.06 -25.60 -4.42
N TYR A 350 4.51 -25.26 -3.23
CA TYR A 350 3.72 -25.36 -2.00
C TYR A 350 3.27 -24.01 -1.51
N ASN A 351 2.00 -23.90 -1.16
CA ASN A 351 1.43 -22.72 -0.49
C ASN A 351 1.23 -23.03 1.00
N PRO A 352 2.18 -22.64 1.87
CA PRO A 352 2.11 -22.97 3.30
C PRO A 352 0.96 -22.25 4.02
N VAL A 353 0.49 -21.13 3.51
CA VAL A 353 -0.65 -20.39 4.08
C VAL A 353 -1.95 -21.16 3.94
N LYS A 354 -2.16 -21.81 2.80
CA LYS A 354 -3.35 -22.63 2.51
C LYS A 354 -3.13 -24.11 2.78
N GLY A 355 -1.89 -24.54 3.03
CA GLY A 355 -1.55 -25.96 3.21
C GLY A 355 -1.76 -26.78 1.94
N LYS A 356 -1.62 -26.20 0.76
CA LYS A 356 -1.92 -26.84 -0.52
C LYS A 356 -0.75 -26.80 -1.49
N LYS A 357 -0.67 -27.84 -2.33
CA LYS A 357 0.22 -27.88 -3.49
C LYS A 357 -0.47 -27.24 -4.69
N GLU A 358 0.27 -26.43 -5.43
CA GLU A 358 -0.20 -25.77 -6.64
C GLU A 358 0.71 -26.12 -7.82
N ARG A 359 0.13 -26.44 -8.96
CA ARG A 359 0.89 -26.62 -10.19
C ARG A 359 0.90 -25.33 -11.00
N VAL A 360 2.09 -24.85 -11.29
CA VAL A 360 2.28 -23.67 -12.13
C VAL A 360 2.19 -24.12 -13.61
N GLY A 361 1.13 -23.72 -14.29
CA GLY A 361 0.92 -24.08 -15.69
C GLY A 361 1.85 -23.29 -16.61
N ARG A 362 1.51 -22.05 -16.85
CA ARG A 362 2.30 -21.12 -17.67
C ARG A 362 2.82 -19.96 -16.82
N ILE A 363 4.00 -19.48 -17.17
CA ILE A 363 4.60 -18.29 -16.58
C ILE A 363 4.64 -17.20 -17.65
N LEU A 364 4.10 -16.03 -17.34
CA LEU A 364 4.04 -14.89 -18.24
C LEU A 364 4.91 -13.76 -17.74
N GLN A 365 5.61 -13.11 -18.64
CA GLN A 365 6.26 -11.83 -18.42
C GLN A 365 5.43 -10.73 -19.06
N MET A 366 5.21 -9.66 -18.32
CA MET A 366 4.43 -8.53 -18.79
C MET A 366 5.32 -7.48 -19.41
N HIS A 367 5.02 -7.08 -20.64
CA HIS A 367 5.67 -6.01 -21.39
C HIS A 367 4.59 -5.00 -21.79
N ALA A 368 4.28 -4.06 -20.93
CA ALA A 368 3.22 -3.08 -21.18
C ALA A 368 1.88 -3.76 -21.58
N ASN A 369 1.48 -3.67 -22.84
CA ASN A 369 0.25 -4.28 -23.36
C ASN A 369 0.44 -5.70 -23.92
N SER A 370 1.65 -6.22 -23.93
CA SER A 370 1.95 -7.54 -24.44
C SER A 370 2.35 -8.52 -23.34
N ARG A 371 2.11 -9.79 -23.58
CA ARG A 371 2.46 -10.87 -22.67
C ARG A 371 3.39 -11.83 -23.41
N GLU A 372 4.48 -12.18 -22.78
CA GLU A 372 5.41 -13.17 -23.28
C GLU A 372 5.40 -14.37 -22.36
N GLU A 373 5.21 -15.56 -22.95
CA GLU A 373 5.34 -16.81 -22.21
C GLU A 373 6.82 -17.15 -22.03
N ILE A 374 7.23 -17.30 -20.78
CA ILE A 374 8.59 -17.64 -20.39
C ILE A 374 8.66 -19.04 -19.79
N LYS A 375 9.79 -19.71 -19.98
CA LYS A 375 10.00 -21.08 -19.49
C LYS A 375 10.40 -21.15 -18.03
N GLU A 376 11.08 -20.11 -17.53
CA GLU A 376 11.57 -20.04 -16.17
C GLU A 376 11.63 -18.58 -15.68
N VAL A 377 11.50 -18.41 -14.39
CA VAL A 377 11.69 -17.13 -13.68
C VAL A 377 12.65 -17.35 -12.52
N ARG A 378 13.51 -16.38 -12.26
CA ARG A 378 14.64 -16.48 -11.33
C ARG A 378 14.55 -15.49 -10.19
N ALA A 379 15.37 -15.72 -9.14
CA ALA A 379 15.46 -14.82 -8.00
C ALA A 379 15.63 -13.36 -8.42
N GLY A 380 14.89 -12.47 -7.76
CA GLY A 380 14.89 -11.03 -8.04
C GLY A 380 13.92 -10.59 -9.14
N ASP A 381 13.24 -11.50 -9.81
CA ASP A 381 12.33 -11.17 -10.90
C ASP A 381 10.84 -11.18 -10.48
N ILE A 382 10.02 -10.57 -11.32
CA ILE A 382 8.58 -10.48 -11.17
C ILE A 382 7.94 -11.10 -12.40
N ALA A 383 6.98 -12.00 -12.19
CA ALA A 383 6.25 -12.67 -13.25
C ALA A 383 4.79 -12.91 -12.84
N ALA A 384 3.99 -13.39 -13.79
CA ALA A 384 2.63 -13.83 -13.55
C ALA A 384 2.47 -15.33 -13.85
N ALA A 385 1.78 -16.06 -12.99
CA ALA A 385 1.43 -17.45 -13.19
C ALA A 385 -0.03 -17.59 -13.59
N VAL A 386 -0.30 -18.51 -14.52
CA VAL A 386 -1.64 -18.86 -14.97
C VAL A 386 -2.05 -20.20 -14.33
N GLY A 387 -3.29 -20.28 -13.88
CA GLY A 387 -3.91 -21.54 -13.48
C GLY A 387 -3.75 -21.92 -12.01
N LEU A 388 -3.27 -21.04 -11.16
CA LEU A 388 -3.30 -21.21 -9.70
C LEU A 388 -4.73 -21.03 -9.20
N LYS A 389 -5.24 -21.97 -8.40
CA LYS A 389 -6.66 -22.03 -8.03
C LYS A 389 -6.96 -21.44 -6.66
N ASP A 390 -6.12 -21.73 -5.69
CA ASP A 390 -6.38 -21.43 -4.27
C ASP A 390 -5.46 -20.34 -3.70
N VAL A 391 -4.72 -19.64 -4.54
CA VAL A 391 -3.79 -18.58 -4.14
C VAL A 391 -4.54 -17.27 -3.95
N THR A 392 -4.27 -16.59 -2.84
CA THR A 392 -4.76 -15.24 -2.56
C THR A 392 -3.57 -14.29 -2.40
N THR A 393 -3.85 -12.99 -2.49
CA THR A 393 -2.81 -11.97 -2.31
C THR A 393 -2.17 -12.07 -0.92
N GLY A 394 -0.84 -12.04 -0.88
CA GLY A 394 -0.05 -12.20 0.33
C GLY A 394 0.38 -13.64 0.62
N ASP A 395 -0.07 -14.61 -0.16
CA ASP A 395 0.36 -16.01 0.01
C ASP A 395 1.80 -16.21 -0.44
N THR A 396 2.48 -17.12 0.24
CA THR A 396 3.81 -17.59 -0.15
C THR A 396 3.69 -18.80 -1.07
N LEU A 397 4.48 -18.82 -2.14
CA LEU A 397 4.69 -20.00 -2.98
C LEU A 397 6.16 -20.41 -2.88
N CYS A 398 6.42 -21.61 -2.40
CA CYS A 398 7.78 -22.05 -2.13
C CYS A 398 8.05 -23.49 -2.59
N ASP A 399 9.31 -23.91 -2.44
CA ASP A 399 9.74 -25.26 -2.70
C ASP A 399 9.05 -26.28 -1.79
N LEU A 400 8.68 -27.43 -2.34
CA LEU A 400 7.97 -28.50 -1.61
C LEU A 400 8.77 -29.09 -0.45
N ASN A 401 10.08 -29.12 -0.57
CA ASN A 401 11.00 -29.77 0.38
C ASN A 401 11.63 -28.78 1.36
N ASN A 402 11.55 -27.48 1.07
CA ASN A 402 12.12 -26.40 1.89
C ASN A 402 11.05 -25.35 2.16
N VAL A 403 10.05 -25.72 2.93
CA VAL A 403 8.88 -24.89 3.19
C VAL A 403 9.25 -23.70 4.08
N ILE A 404 8.90 -22.53 3.64
CA ILE A 404 9.00 -21.28 4.38
C ILE A 404 7.75 -20.45 4.14
N THR A 405 7.21 -19.83 5.19
CA THR A 405 6.17 -18.82 5.06
C THR A 405 6.82 -17.46 5.17
N LEU A 406 6.85 -16.69 4.10
CA LEU A 406 7.40 -15.35 4.09
C LEU A 406 6.50 -14.41 4.89
N GLU A 407 7.09 -13.32 5.38
CA GLU A 407 6.39 -12.28 6.12
C GLU A 407 5.15 -11.82 5.33
N ARG A 408 3.99 -11.88 5.99
CA ARG A 408 2.71 -11.57 5.36
C ARG A 408 2.52 -10.08 5.19
N MET A 409 1.75 -9.71 4.16
CA MET A 409 1.19 -8.38 4.03
C MET A 409 0.07 -8.18 5.05
N GLU A 410 0.07 -7.04 5.71
CA GLU A 410 -1.03 -6.60 6.55
C GLU A 410 -2.00 -5.78 5.69
N PHE A 411 -3.26 -6.15 5.72
CA PHE A 411 -4.30 -5.45 4.98
C PHE A 411 -5.24 -4.73 5.95
N PRO A 412 -5.57 -3.46 5.69
CA PRO A 412 -6.50 -2.73 6.53
C PRO A 412 -7.91 -3.32 6.44
N ASP A 413 -8.62 -3.27 7.54
CA ASP A 413 -10.04 -3.65 7.57
C ASP A 413 -10.89 -2.60 6.87
N PRO A 414 -11.94 -3.01 6.15
CA PRO A 414 -12.90 -2.09 5.55
C PRO A 414 -13.56 -1.18 6.58
N VAL A 415 -13.82 0.06 6.18
CA VAL A 415 -14.40 1.09 7.06
C VAL A 415 -15.79 1.55 6.64
N ILE A 416 -16.22 1.21 5.43
CA ILE A 416 -17.52 1.55 4.86
C ILE A 416 -18.16 0.32 4.23
N ALA A 417 -19.49 0.23 4.30
CA ALA A 417 -20.26 -0.85 3.71
C ALA A 417 -21.49 -0.33 2.99
N VAL A 418 -21.91 -1.03 1.94
CA VAL A 418 -23.16 -0.77 1.23
C VAL A 418 -23.88 -2.09 0.93
N ALA A 419 -25.20 -2.07 0.93
CA ALA A 419 -26.00 -3.18 0.45
C ALA A 419 -26.12 -3.12 -1.08
N VAL A 420 -25.95 -4.26 -1.74
CA VAL A 420 -26.11 -4.39 -3.19
C VAL A 420 -27.15 -5.46 -3.51
N GLU A 421 -28.04 -5.16 -4.44
CA GLU A 421 -29.08 -6.07 -4.92
C GLU A 421 -29.02 -6.18 -6.44
N PRO A 422 -29.08 -7.39 -7.01
CA PRO A 422 -29.14 -7.53 -8.46
C PRO A 422 -30.45 -6.92 -8.99
N LYS A 423 -30.41 -6.27 -10.13
CA LYS A 423 -31.63 -5.71 -10.77
C LYS A 423 -32.59 -6.79 -11.25
N THR A 424 -32.07 -7.96 -11.61
CA THR A 424 -32.86 -9.10 -12.08
C THR A 424 -32.46 -10.39 -11.35
N LYS A 425 -33.36 -11.36 -11.29
CA LYS A 425 -33.08 -12.67 -10.72
C LYS A 425 -31.99 -13.43 -11.48
N ALA A 426 -31.87 -13.21 -12.78
CA ALA A 426 -30.83 -13.81 -13.61
C ALA A 426 -29.42 -13.27 -13.28
N ASP A 427 -29.35 -12.06 -12.73
CA ASP A 427 -28.09 -11.44 -12.35
C ASP A 427 -27.60 -11.88 -10.96
N GLN A 428 -28.41 -12.56 -10.17
CA GLN A 428 -28.05 -12.96 -8.80
C GLN A 428 -26.85 -13.90 -8.76
N GLU A 429 -26.87 -14.95 -9.59
CA GLU A 429 -25.74 -15.89 -9.68
C GLU A 429 -24.49 -15.21 -10.25
N LYS A 430 -24.69 -14.40 -11.30
CA LYS A 430 -23.59 -13.63 -11.90
C LYS A 430 -22.97 -12.64 -10.93
N MET A 431 -23.80 -11.98 -10.11
CA MET A 431 -23.33 -11.06 -9.08
C MET A 431 -22.48 -11.77 -8.03
N GLY A 432 -22.91 -12.94 -7.56
CA GLY A 432 -22.14 -13.76 -6.63
C GLY A 432 -20.76 -14.15 -7.18
N VAL A 433 -20.72 -14.58 -8.44
CA VAL A 433 -19.45 -14.92 -9.12
C VAL A 433 -18.56 -13.68 -9.30
N ALA A 434 -19.14 -12.55 -9.74
CA ALA A 434 -18.41 -11.30 -9.93
C ALA A 434 -17.81 -10.79 -8.62
N LEU A 435 -18.60 -10.71 -7.56
CA LEU A 435 -18.16 -10.26 -6.25
C LEU A 435 -17.11 -11.20 -5.64
N GLY A 436 -17.26 -12.51 -5.83
CA GLY A 436 -16.27 -13.50 -5.39
C GLY A 436 -14.91 -13.30 -6.06
N LYS A 437 -14.88 -13.05 -7.38
CA LYS A 437 -13.64 -12.75 -8.11
C LYS A 437 -13.01 -11.43 -7.68
N LEU A 438 -13.82 -10.38 -7.53
CA LEU A 438 -13.33 -9.07 -7.08
C LEU A 438 -12.77 -9.13 -5.64
N ALA A 439 -13.39 -9.91 -4.75
CA ALA A 439 -12.86 -10.15 -3.41
C ALA A 439 -11.56 -10.96 -3.40
N GLN A 440 -11.36 -11.84 -4.37
CA GLN A 440 -10.10 -12.56 -4.56
C GLN A 440 -8.96 -11.63 -4.98
N GLU A 441 -9.27 -10.65 -5.84
CA GLU A 441 -8.29 -9.66 -6.31
C GLU A 441 -7.91 -8.66 -5.23
N ASP A 442 -8.84 -8.28 -4.37
CA ASP A 442 -8.68 -7.20 -3.39
C ASP A 442 -9.01 -7.66 -1.96
N PRO A 443 -7.99 -7.92 -1.11
CA PRO A 443 -8.19 -8.33 0.28
C PRO A 443 -8.84 -7.26 1.17
N SER A 444 -8.83 -5.98 0.79
CA SER A 444 -9.53 -4.92 1.53
C SER A 444 -11.02 -4.81 1.17
N PHE A 445 -11.43 -5.53 0.14
CA PHE A 445 -12.82 -5.65 -0.26
C PHE A 445 -13.43 -6.93 0.30
N ARG A 446 -14.52 -6.82 1.03
CA ARG A 446 -15.20 -7.96 1.64
C ARG A 446 -16.65 -8.03 1.20
N VAL A 447 -17.13 -9.25 1.07
CA VAL A 447 -18.53 -9.56 0.71
C VAL A 447 -19.09 -10.52 1.74
N HIS A 448 -20.26 -10.23 2.26
CA HIS A 448 -21.00 -11.14 3.11
C HIS A 448 -22.52 -10.97 2.89
N THR A 449 -23.27 -12.00 3.22
CA THR A 449 -24.73 -11.93 3.23
C THR A 449 -25.18 -11.65 4.67
N ASP A 450 -25.99 -10.64 4.83
CA ASP A 450 -26.63 -10.36 6.11
C ASP A 450 -27.73 -11.42 6.36
N GLU A 451 -27.59 -12.18 7.43
CA GLU A 451 -28.50 -13.28 7.77
C GLU A 451 -29.91 -12.80 8.10
N GLU A 452 -30.06 -11.60 8.65
CA GLU A 452 -31.36 -11.04 9.02
C GLU A 452 -32.14 -10.48 7.82
N SER A 453 -31.46 -9.67 7.00
CA SER A 453 -32.11 -9.04 5.85
C SER A 453 -32.02 -9.86 4.56
N GLY A 454 -31.12 -10.84 4.49
CA GLY A 454 -30.81 -11.59 3.28
C GLY A 454 -30.10 -10.75 2.19
N GLN A 455 -29.69 -9.53 2.51
CA GLN A 455 -28.99 -8.63 1.59
C GLN A 455 -27.52 -9.01 1.44
N THR A 456 -26.98 -8.80 0.25
CA THR A 456 -25.55 -8.87 0.02
C THR A 456 -24.90 -7.53 0.40
N ILE A 457 -23.97 -7.58 1.35
CA ILE A 457 -23.24 -6.41 1.84
C ILE A 457 -21.83 -6.46 1.27
N ILE A 458 -21.39 -5.36 0.67
CA ILE A 458 -20.00 -5.17 0.26
C ILE A 458 -19.37 -4.10 1.13
N ALA A 459 -18.11 -4.32 1.52
CA ALA A 459 -17.36 -3.42 2.38
C ALA A 459 -15.99 -3.10 1.79
N GLY A 460 -15.55 -1.86 1.96
CA GLY A 460 -14.29 -1.36 1.39
C GLY A 460 -13.71 -0.17 2.16
N MET A 461 -12.67 0.43 1.59
CA MET A 461 -11.87 1.48 2.22
C MET A 461 -12.43 2.90 2.05
N GLY A 462 -13.39 3.09 1.16
CA GLY A 462 -14.00 4.38 0.91
C GLY A 462 -15.09 4.33 -0.16
N GLU A 463 -15.79 5.44 -0.34
CA GLU A 463 -16.87 5.54 -1.32
C GLU A 463 -16.38 5.29 -2.75
N LEU A 464 -15.26 5.89 -3.13
CA LEU A 464 -14.65 5.72 -4.45
C LEU A 464 -14.24 4.26 -4.69
N HIS A 465 -13.69 3.59 -3.69
CA HIS A 465 -13.33 2.18 -3.77
C HIS A 465 -14.55 1.32 -4.12
N LEU A 466 -15.65 1.47 -3.41
CA LEU A 466 -16.88 0.72 -3.66
C LEU A 466 -17.54 1.09 -5.00
N GLU A 467 -17.50 2.36 -5.37
CA GLU A 467 -17.99 2.83 -6.67
C GLU A 467 -17.27 2.16 -7.84
N ILE A 468 -15.95 2.05 -7.76
CA ILE A 468 -15.13 1.39 -8.76
C ILE A 468 -15.44 -0.11 -8.82
N ILE A 469 -15.61 -0.77 -7.69
CA ILE A 469 -16.00 -2.18 -7.63
C ILE A 469 -17.36 -2.41 -8.33
N ILE A 470 -18.34 -1.57 -8.05
CA ILE A 470 -19.68 -1.66 -8.65
C ILE A 470 -19.61 -1.41 -10.16
N ASP A 471 -18.85 -0.43 -10.58
CA ASP A 471 -18.65 -0.12 -12.00
C ASP A 471 -17.90 -1.23 -12.74
N ARG A 472 -16.90 -1.85 -12.12
CA ARG A 472 -16.23 -3.04 -12.63
C ARG A 472 -17.19 -4.22 -12.79
N MET A 473 -18.05 -4.45 -11.82
CA MET A 473 -19.07 -5.49 -11.87
C MET A 473 -19.98 -5.30 -13.10
N LYS A 474 -20.38 -4.05 -13.38
CA LYS A 474 -21.17 -3.71 -14.56
C LYS A 474 -20.39 -3.89 -15.87
N ARG A 475 -19.18 -3.37 -15.96
CA ARG A 475 -18.40 -3.36 -17.21
C ARG A 475 -17.78 -4.71 -17.55
N GLU A 476 -17.13 -5.35 -16.59
CA GLU A 476 -16.39 -6.60 -16.81
C GLU A 476 -17.29 -7.83 -16.75
N PHE A 477 -18.24 -7.86 -15.83
CA PHE A 477 -19.09 -9.02 -15.58
C PHE A 477 -20.51 -8.89 -16.14
N LYS A 478 -20.86 -7.72 -16.69
CA LYS A 478 -22.19 -7.42 -17.25
C LYS A 478 -23.31 -7.63 -16.23
N VAL A 479 -23.09 -7.25 -14.99
CA VAL A 479 -24.06 -7.31 -13.89
C VAL A 479 -24.40 -5.92 -13.40
N GLU A 480 -25.66 -5.57 -13.41
CA GLU A 480 -26.17 -4.33 -12.82
C GLU A 480 -26.81 -4.59 -11.46
N ALA A 481 -26.50 -3.74 -10.50
CA ALA A 481 -27.02 -3.81 -9.14
C ALA A 481 -27.62 -2.48 -8.67
N ASN A 482 -28.61 -2.56 -7.80
CA ASN A 482 -29.07 -1.43 -7.02
C ASN A 482 -28.20 -1.30 -5.78
N VAL A 483 -27.75 -0.09 -5.47
CA VAL A 483 -26.85 0.20 -4.38
C VAL A 483 -27.58 0.98 -3.29
N GLY A 484 -27.50 0.49 -2.05
CA GLY A 484 -28.06 1.14 -0.89
C GLY A 484 -27.23 2.35 -0.44
N LYS A 485 -27.64 3.00 0.64
CA LYS A 485 -26.89 4.10 1.25
C LYS A 485 -25.65 3.56 1.98
N PRO A 486 -24.49 4.27 1.90
CA PRO A 486 -23.32 3.89 2.66
C PRO A 486 -23.58 3.85 4.16
N GLN A 487 -23.04 2.84 4.80
CA GLN A 487 -23.07 2.68 6.26
C GLN A 487 -21.66 2.53 6.82
N VAL A 488 -21.47 3.08 8.00
CA VAL A 488 -20.18 3.03 8.70
C VAL A 488 -20.01 1.67 9.38
N ALA A 489 -18.83 1.10 9.29
CA ALA A 489 -18.47 -0.11 10.01
C ALA A 489 -18.09 0.22 11.45
N TYR A 490 -19.09 0.20 12.35
CA TYR A 490 -18.86 0.37 13.78
C TYR A 490 -18.15 -0.84 14.39
N ARG A 491 -17.52 -0.62 15.54
CA ARG A 491 -16.91 -1.65 16.39
C ARG A 491 -17.36 -1.44 17.82
N GLU A 492 -17.09 -2.42 18.66
CA GLU A 492 -17.30 -2.31 20.11
C GLU A 492 -15.99 -2.60 20.84
N THR A 493 -15.83 -2.10 22.04
CA THR A 493 -14.72 -2.44 22.94
C THR A 493 -15.15 -2.25 24.38
N ILE A 494 -14.29 -2.65 25.31
CA ILE A 494 -14.50 -2.50 26.75
C ILE A 494 -13.53 -1.44 27.30
N ARG A 495 -13.93 -0.79 28.41
CA ARG A 495 -13.13 0.26 29.06
C ARG A 495 -12.58 -0.12 30.43
N LYS A 496 -13.16 -1.13 31.06
CA LYS A 496 -12.76 -1.56 32.41
C LYS A 496 -12.35 -3.01 32.46
N PRO A 497 -11.33 -3.37 33.24
CA PRO A 497 -11.02 -4.77 33.49
C PRO A 497 -12.07 -5.43 34.36
N ILE A 498 -12.30 -6.73 34.13
CA ILE A 498 -13.15 -7.57 34.96
C ILE A 498 -12.28 -8.73 35.45
N GLU A 499 -12.13 -8.83 36.76
CA GLU A 499 -11.30 -9.88 37.40
C GLU A 499 -11.95 -11.27 37.40
N LYS A 500 -13.27 -11.31 37.37
CA LYS A 500 -14.00 -12.60 37.36
C LYS A 500 -15.26 -12.45 36.49
N ALA A 501 -15.25 -13.15 35.36
CA ALA A 501 -16.42 -13.38 34.53
C ALA A 501 -16.67 -14.87 34.43
N GLU A 502 -17.90 -15.31 34.62
CA GLU A 502 -18.26 -16.71 34.66
C GLU A 502 -19.23 -17.10 33.55
N GLY A 503 -18.90 -18.15 32.82
CA GLY A 503 -19.77 -18.81 31.86
C GLY A 503 -20.04 -20.24 32.27
N LYS A 504 -21.28 -20.53 32.61
CA LYS A 504 -21.70 -21.87 32.99
C LYS A 504 -22.88 -22.33 32.14
N PHE A 505 -22.64 -23.33 31.31
CA PHE A 505 -23.65 -23.92 30.47
C PHE A 505 -24.00 -25.31 31.01
N VAL A 506 -25.23 -25.47 31.47
CA VAL A 506 -25.76 -26.74 31.99
C VAL A 506 -27.10 -27.00 31.32
N ARG A 507 -27.22 -28.13 30.66
CA ARG A 507 -28.47 -28.58 30.05
C ARG A 507 -28.69 -30.07 30.33
N GLN A 508 -29.83 -30.40 30.92
CA GLN A 508 -30.27 -31.78 31.11
C GLN A 508 -31.60 -31.97 30.38
N SER A 509 -31.61 -32.85 29.41
CA SER A 509 -32.84 -33.24 28.69
C SER A 509 -32.80 -34.74 28.43
N GLY A 510 -33.42 -35.54 29.31
CA GLY A 510 -33.73 -36.96 29.13
C GLY A 510 -32.68 -37.82 28.41
N GLY A 511 -31.46 -37.94 28.97
CA GLY A 511 -30.34 -38.65 28.39
C GLY A 511 -29.00 -38.04 28.82
N ARG A 512 -28.00 -38.04 27.93
CA ARG A 512 -26.69 -37.39 28.17
C ARG A 512 -26.88 -35.89 28.27
N GLY A 513 -26.52 -35.28 29.37
CA GLY A 513 -26.57 -33.85 29.60
C GLY A 513 -25.46 -33.07 28.87
N GLN A 514 -25.42 -31.78 29.08
CA GLN A 514 -24.35 -30.91 28.61
C GLN A 514 -23.83 -30.06 29.78
N TYR A 515 -22.52 -29.99 29.92
CA TYR A 515 -21.88 -29.22 30.97
C TYR A 515 -20.58 -28.55 30.49
N GLY A 516 -20.48 -27.25 30.65
CA GLY A 516 -19.27 -26.47 30.44
C GLY A 516 -19.23 -25.30 31.42
N HIS A 517 -18.10 -25.11 32.07
CA HIS A 517 -17.92 -24.01 33.02
C HIS A 517 -16.53 -23.41 32.92
N VAL A 518 -16.49 -22.11 32.72
CA VAL A 518 -15.25 -21.32 32.58
C VAL A 518 -15.31 -20.06 33.42
N VAL A 519 -14.15 -19.61 33.87
CA VAL A 519 -13.97 -18.36 34.58
C VAL A 519 -12.89 -17.55 33.86
N PHE A 520 -13.22 -16.34 33.48
CA PHE A 520 -12.32 -15.43 32.74
C PHE A 520 -11.93 -14.24 33.59
N LYS A 521 -10.71 -13.72 33.28
CA LYS A 521 -10.29 -12.37 33.51
C LYS A 521 -10.34 -11.67 32.16
N ILE A 522 -11.03 -10.54 32.05
CA ILE A 522 -11.18 -9.78 30.80
C ILE A 522 -10.61 -8.39 31.00
N GLU A 523 -9.71 -7.99 30.12
CA GLU A 523 -9.01 -6.71 30.19
C GLU A 523 -9.09 -5.97 28.85
N PRO A 524 -9.23 -4.63 28.86
CA PRO A 524 -9.06 -3.84 27.64
C PRO A 524 -7.60 -3.86 27.23
N GLN A 525 -7.36 -3.86 25.91
CA GLN A 525 -6.05 -3.67 25.30
C GLN A 525 -5.92 -2.26 24.73
N GLU A 526 -4.69 -1.86 24.42
CA GLU A 526 -4.43 -0.63 23.68
C GLU A 526 -5.07 -0.70 22.28
N PRO A 527 -5.53 0.44 21.73
CA PRO A 527 -6.12 0.49 20.40
C PRO A 527 -5.20 -0.13 19.34
N GLY A 528 -5.79 -1.00 18.52
CA GLY A 528 -5.08 -1.67 17.43
C GLY A 528 -4.36 -2.97 17.79
N LYS A 529 -4.30 -3.36 19.07
CA LYS A 529 -3.65 -4.62 19.49
C LYS A 529 -4.50 -5.88 19.26
N GLY A 530 -5.78 -5.72 18.96
CA GLY A 530 -6.66 -6.82 18.64
C GLY A 530 -7.00 -7.73 19.81
N TYR A 531 -7.19 -9.01 19.52
CA TYR A 531 -7.60 -10.02 20.49
C TYR A 531 -6.43 -10.89 20.92
N GLU A 532 -6.34 -11.12 22.24
CA GLU A 532 -5.37 -12.04 22.84
C GLU A 532 -6.10 -12.99 23.80
N PHE A 533 -5.85 -14.28 23.64
CA PHE A 533 -6.36 -15.32 24.56
C PHE A 533 -5.20 -15.97 25.31
N ILE A 534 -5.29 -15.97 26.64
CA ILE A 534 -4.28 -16.56 27.52
C ILE A 534 -4.93 -17.70 28.32
N ASN A 535 -4.24 -18.83 28.38
CA ASN A 535 -4.61 -19.98 29.20
C ASN A 535 -3.75 -20.02 30.48
N GLU A 536 -4.37 -19.80 31.61
CA GLU A 536 -3.76 -19.93 32.96
C GLU A 536 -4.34 -21.08 33.76
N ILE A 537 -4.96 -22.06 33.13
CA ILE A 537 -5.53 -23.21 33.80
C ILE A 537 -4.45 -24.03 34.52
N VAL A 538 -4.67 -24.30 35.78
CA VAL A 538 -3.82 -25.13 36.64
C VAL A 538 -4.61 -26.34 37.11
N GLY A 539 -3.95 -27.51 37.22
CA GLY A 539 -4.55 -28.72 37.77
C GLY A 539 -5.59 -29.40 36.87
N GLY A 540 -5.71 -28.99 35.62
CA GLY A 540 -6.61 -29.64 34.65
C GLY A 540 -8.11 -29.48 34.94
N VAL A 541 -8.50 -28.42 35.66
CA VAL A 541 -9.90 -28.09 35.96
C VAL A 541 -10.75 -27.85 34.70
N VAL A 542 -10.12 -27.45 33.65
CA VAL A 542 -10.65 -27.49 32.27
C VAL A 542 -9.70 -28.37 31.46
N PRO A 543 -10.16 -29.49 30.90
CA PRO A 543 -9.33 -30.37 30.08
C PRO A 543 -8.72 -29.60 28.88
N LYS A 544 -7.45 -29.89 28.58
CA LYS A 544 -6.71 -29.23 27.51
C LYS A 544 -7.42 -29.30 26.14
N GLU A 545 -8.11 -30.40 25.88
CA GLU A 545 -8.86 -30.67 24.67
C GLU A 545 -10.03 -29.68 24.43
N TYR A 546 -10.58 -29.08 25.50
CA TYR A 546 -11.69 -28.14 25.42
C TYR A 546 -11.29 -26.67 25.39
N ILE A 547 -10.02 -26.34 25.65
CA ILE A 547 -9.53 -24.97 25.66
C ILE A 547 -9.65 -24.29 24.27
N PRO A 548 -9.33 -24.96 23.16
CA PRO A 548 -9.58 -24.37 21.82
C PRO A 548 -11.06 -24.06 21.57
N ALA A 549 -11.97 -24.88 22.08
CA ALA A 549 -13.41 -24.64 21.95
C ALA A 549 -13.85 -23.41 22.76
N VAL A 550 -13.27 -23.18 23.93
CA VAL A 550 -13.50 -21.98 24.75
C VAL A 550 -13.07 -20.73 24.01
N ASP A 551 -11.87 -20.71 23.42
CA ASP A 551 -11.36 -19.61 22.62
C ASP A 551 -12.27 -19.34 21.40
N LYS A 552 -12.69 -20.38 20.71
CA LYS A 552 -13.63 -20.27 19.59
C LYS A 552 -14.97 -19.65 20.00
N GLY A 553 -15.50 -20.04 21.16
CA GLY A 553 -16.73 -19.48 21.72
C GLY A 553 -16.61 -17.98 22.04
N VAL A 554 -15.47 -17.59 22.62
CA VAL A 554 -15.17 -16.16 22.87
C VAL A 554 -15.10 -15.37 21.56
N ARG A 555 -14.40 -15.89 20.56
CA ARG A 555 -14.29 -15.24 19.23
C ARG A 555 -15.65 -15.09 18.54
N GLU A 556 -16.50 -16.08 18.60
CA GLU A 556 -17.84 -16.00 18.04
C GLU A 556 -18.70 -14.93 18.74
N GLN A 557 -18.63 -14.86 20.07
CA GLN A 557 -19.35 -13.81 20.81
C GLN A 557 -18.79 -12.40 20.51
N MET A 558 -17.48 -12.29 20.32
CA MET A 558 -16.87 -11.02 19.89
C MET A 558 -17.42 -10.55 18.55
N GLN A 559 -17.62 -11.46 17.60
CA GLN A 559 -18.21 -11.11 16.29
C GLN A 559 -19.68 -10.68 16.40
N ASN A 560 -20.41 -11.22 17.36
CA ASN A 560 -21.82 -10.89 17.58
C ASN A 560 -22.03 -9.60 18.39
N GLY A 561 -20.96 -9.03 18.94
CA GLY A 561 -21.04 -7.81 19.76
C GLY A 561 -21.65 -8.00 21.14
N ILE A 562 -21.74 -6.91 21.87
CA ILE A 562 -22.25 -6.86 23.26
C ILE A 562 -23.42 -5.88 23.39
N ILE A 563 -23.27 -4.66 22.83
CA ILE A 563 -24.26 -3.57 22.96
C ILE A 563 -25.18 -3.48 21.73
N ALA A 564 -24.58 -3.51 20.55
CA ALA A 564 -25.25 -3.16 19.30
C ALA A 564 -25.01 -4.15 18.15
N GLY A 565 -24.39 -5.28 18.44
CA GLY A 565 -24.14 -6.32 17.45
C GLY A 565 -22.91 -6.09 16.56
N TYR A 566 -22.06 -5.14 16.90
CA TYR A 566 -20.82 -4.89 16.14
C TYR A 566 -19.64 -5.67 16.70
N PRO A 567 -18.65 -6.05 15.87
CA PRO A 567 -17.50 -6.81 16.35
C PRO A 567 -16.76 -6.11 17.49
N VAL A 568 -16.42 -6.88 18.52
CA VAL A 568 -15.62 -6.40 19.67
C VAL A 568 -14.13 -6.48 19.30
N VAL A 569 -13.37 -5.45 19.61
CA VAL A 569 -11.94 -5.34 19.34
C VAL A 569 -11.16 -4.93 20.59
N ASP A 570 -9.85 -5.17 20.57
CA ASP A 570 -8.89 -4.72 21.59
C ASP A 570 -9.21 -5.21 23.00
N VAL A 571 -9.37 -6.53 23.13
CA VAL A 571 -9.60 -7.21 24.40
C VAL A 571 -8.62 -8.35 24.62
N LYS A 572 -8.27 -8.57 25.88
CA LYS A 572 -7.48 -9.68 26.35
C LYS A 572 -8.33 -10.53 27.28
N VAL A 573 -8.46 -11.81 26.95
CA VAL A 573 -9.22 -12.80 27.72
C VAL A 573 -8.26 -13.83 28.29
N THR A 574 -8.27 -13.97 29.62
CA THR A 574 -7.48 -14.97 30.33
C THR A 574 -8.42 -16.00 30.93
N LEU A 575 -8.27 -17.26 30.52
CA LEU A 575 -8.98 -18.39 31.13
C LEU A 575 -8.27 -18.80 32.40
N CYS A 576 -8.87 -18.47 33.54
CA CYS A 576 -8.25 -18.64 34.86
C CYS A 576 -8.69 -19.92 35.57
N ASP A 577 -9.95 -20.28 35.45
CA ASP A 577 -10.57 -21.39 36.21
C ASP A 577 -11.76 -21.99 35.46
N GLY A 578 -12.34 -23.00 35.99
CA GLY A 578 -13.50 -23.66 35.41
C GLY A 578 -13.77 -25.00 36.10
N SER A 579 -14.69 -25.77 35.57
CA SER A 579 -14.95 -27.15 35.99
C SER A 579 -15.53 -27.94 34.82
N TYR A 580 -15.39 -29.25 34.88
CA TYR A 580 -15.93 -30.16 33.88
C TYR A 580 -16.69 -31.31 34.55
N HIS A 581 -17.47 -31.99 33.77
CA HIS A 581 -18.20 -33.22 34.19
C HIS A 581 -17.78 -34.38 33.28
N ASP A 582 -17.37 -35.51 33.86
CA ASP A 582 -16.77 -36.62 33.13
C ASP A 582 -17.65 -37.16 31.97
N VAL A 583 -18.97 -37.08 32.13
CA VAL A 583 -19.92 -37.61 31.14
C VAL A 583 -20.54 -36.54 30.26
N ASP A 584 -20.86 -35.36 30.81
CA ASP A 584 -21.68 -34.32 30.16
C ASP A 584 -20.87 -33.22 29.51
N SER A 585 -19.56 -33.15 29.73
CA SER A 585 -18.70 -32.18 29.09
C SER A 585 -18.39 -32.55 27.64
N SER A 586 -18.35 -31.53 26.79
CA SER A 586 -18.06 -31.65 25.36
C SER A 586 -17.45 -30.34 24.82
N GLU A 587 -16.84 -30.39 23.65
CA GLU A 587 -16.37 -29.19 22.95
C GLU A 587 -17.50 -28.17 22.77
N MET A 588 -18.68 -28.63 22.39
CA MET A 588 -19.84 -27.74 22.18
C MET A 588 -20.24 -27.04 23.48
N ALA A 589 -20.29 -27.77 24.60
CA ALA A 589 -20.64 -27.20 25.89
C ALA A 589 -19.63 -26.15 26.36
N PHE A 590 -18.33 -26.37 26.16
CA PHE A 590 -17.30 -25.39 26.49
C PHE A 590 -17.25 -24.21 25.53
N LYS A 591 -17.56 -24.41 24.27
CA LYS A 591 -17.75 -23.32 23.30
C LYS A 591 -18.86 -22.39 23.75
N ILE A 592 -20.01 -22.90 24.10
CA ILE A 592 -21.15 -22.13 24.60
C ILE A 592 -20.80 -21.46 25.95
N ALA A 593 -20.14 -22.16 26.86
CA ALA A 593 -19.69 -21.58 28.13
C ALA A 593 -18.70 -20.44 27.93
N GLY A 594 -17.76 -20.56 26.99
CA GLY A 594 -16.84 -19.49 26.60
C GLY A 594 -17.56 -18.24 26.06
N SER A 595 -18.52 -18.44 25.18
CA SER A 595 -19.37 -17.37 24.67
C SER A 595 -20.16 -16.66 25.78
N MET A 596 -20.80 -17.42 26.66
CA MET A 596 -21.56 -16.89 27.80
C MET A 596 -20.67 -16.13 28.78
N GLY A 597 -19.50 -16.66 29.13
CA GLY A 597 -18.55 -16.02 30.04
C GLY A 597 -18.00 -14.72 29.52
N PHE A 598 -17.67 -14.66 28.24
CA PHE A 598 -17.24 -13.43 27.59
C PHE A 598 -18.35 -12.37 27.59
N LYS A 599 -19.56 -12.75 27.22
CA LYS A 599 -20.71 -11.84 27.22
C LYS A 599 -21.02 -11.29 28.61
N ASP A 600 -20.99 -12.12 29.63
CA ASP A 600 -21.20 -11.72 31.02
C ASP A 600 -20.16 -10.68 31.48
N GLY A 601 -18.89 -10.96 31.24
CA GLY A 601 -17.79 -10.07 31.63
C GLY A 601 -17.77 -8.77 30.83
N ALA A 602 -17.89 -8.86 29.53
CA ALA A 602 -17.85 -7.71 28.64
C ALA A 602 -19.02 -6.74 28.90
N THR A 603 -20.21 -7.26 29.24
CA THR A 603 -21.36 -6.42 29.60
C THR A 603 -21.10 -5.58 30.86
N LYS A 604 -20.33 -6.12 31.81
CA LYS A 604 -19.95 -5.43 33.05
C LYS A 604 -18.72 -4.54 32.90
N ALA A 605 -18.00 -4.64 31.81
CA ALA A 605 -16.73 -3.97 31.57
C ALA A 605 -16.86 -2.59 30.93
N SER A 606 -18.01 -1.93 31.07
CA SER A 606 -18.32 -0.64 30.43
C SER A 606 -18.09 -0.67 28.91
N PRO A 607 -18.85 -1.49 28.18
CA PRO A 607 -18.70 -1.60 26.73
C PRO A 607 -19.12 -0.29 26.04
N VAL A 608 -18.41 0.07 24.98
CA VAL A 608 -18.64 1.29 24.19
C VAL A 608 -18.61 0.97 22.70
N ILE A 609 -19.28 1.81 21.91
CA ILE A 609 -19.26 1.73 20.46
C ILE A 609 -18.14 2.62 19.94
N LEU A 610 -17.39 2.09 18.97
CA LEU A 610 -16.31 2.78 18.27
C LEU A 610 -16.76 3.12 16.86
N GLU A 611 -16.39 4.32 16.40
CA GLU A 611 -16.57 4.77 15.01
C GLU A 611 -15.24 5.04 14.34
N PRO A 612 -15.13 4.82 13.01
CA PRO A 612 -13.95 5.21 12.27
C PRO A 612 -13.85 6.74 12.17
N VAL A 613 -12.67 7.26 12.46
CA VAL A 613 -12.32 8.66 12.34
C VAL A 613 -11.34 8.83 11.20
N MET A 614 -11.63 9.79 10.34
CA MET A 614 -10.84 10.08 9.14
C MET A 614 -9.93 11.27 9.38
N LYS A 615 -8.71 11.17 8.90
CA LYS A 615 -7.80 12.30 8.76
C LYS A 615 -8.15 13.03 7.47
N VAL A 616 -8.67 14.24 7.61
CA VAL A 616 -9.11 15.08 6.50
C VAL A 616 -8.15 16.24 6.33
N GLU A 617 -7.76 16.48 5.09
CA GLU A 617 -6.95 17.64 4.73
C GLU A 617 -7.61 18.37 3.58
N VAL A 618 -7.89 19.66 3.77
CA VAL A 618 -8.57 20.51 2.79
C VAL A 618 -7.63 21.60 2.34
N VAL A 619 -7.46 21.73 1.05
CA VAL A 619 -6.72 22.84 0.42
C VAL A 619 -7.74 23.83 -0.14
N THR A 620 -7.76 25.03 0.38
CA THR A 620 -8.76 26.07 0.04
C THR A 620 -8.12 27.44 -0.11
N PRO A 621 -8.66 28.30 -0.98
CA PRO A 621 -8.33 29.73 -0.95
C PRO A 621 -8.64 30.34 0.43
N GLU A 622 -7.84 31.31 0.85
CA GLU A 622 -7.97 31.97 2.16
C GLU A 622 -9.35 32.58 2.40
N GLU A 623 -9.99 33.10 1.38
CA GLU A 623 -11.34 33.68 1.46
C GLU A 623 -12.43 32.70 1.88
N HIS A 624 -12.22 31.39 1.68
CA HIS A 624 -13.15 30.32 2.07
C HIS A 624 -12.74 29.58 3.36
N LEU A 625 -11.65 29.98 3.99
CA LEU A 625 -11.11 29.32 5.19
C LEU A 625 -12.14 29.23 6.31
N GLY A 626 -12.86 30.32 6.58
CA GLY A 626 -13.89 30.37 7.62
C GLY A 626 -15.07 29.42 7.33
N ALA A 627 -15.52 29.35 6.09
CA ALA A 627 -16.62 28.47 5.67
C ALA A 627 -16.22 27.00 5.80
N VAL A 628 -15.00 26.64 5.40
CA VAL A 628 -14.47 25.27 5.51
C VAL A 628 -14.29 24.85 6.96
N ASN A 629 -13.69 25.71 7.80
CA ASN A 629 -13.53 25.45 9.23
C ASN A 629 -14.89 25.27 9.93
N GLY A 630 -15.86 26.14 9.62
CA GLY A 630 -17.20 26.06 10.17
C GLY A 630 -17.92 24.77 9.81
N ASP A 631 -17.80 24.32 8.57
CA ASP A 631 -18.39 23.06 8.11
C ASP A 631 -17.72 21.83 8.74
N LEU A 632 -16.41 21.80 8.85
CA LEU A 632 -15.69 20.72 9.54
C LEU A 632 -16.05 20.61 11.02
N ASN A 633 -16.20 21.76 11.70
CA ASN A 633 -16.67 21.78 13.09
C ASN A 633 -18.11 21.27 13.22
N ARG A 634 -19.00 21.63 12.31
CA ARG A 634 -20.38 21.12 12.27
C ARG A 634 -20.41 19.60 12.10
N ARG A 635 -19.44 19.02 11.39
CA ARG A 635 -19.26 17.58 11.18
C ARG A 635 -18.54 16.87 12.33
N ARG A 636 -18.54 17.43 13.51
CA ARG A 636 -17.81 16.91 14.68
C ARG A 636 -16.29 16.79 14.46
N GLY A 637 -15.74 17.56 13.53
CA GLY A 637 -14.33 17.56 13.24
C GLY A 637 -13.52 18.26 14.34
N ILE A 638 -12.35 17.71 14.63
CA ILE A 638 -11.35 18.31 15.52
C ILE A 638 -10.25 18.88 14.64
N LEU A 639 -10.17 20.22 14.59
CA LEU A 639 -9.14 20.90 13.82
C LEU A 639 -7.76 20.68 14.46
N GLN A 640 -6.79 20.23 13.66
CA GLN A 640 -5.43 19.94 14.13
C GLN A 640 -4.41 21.01 13.74
N GLY A 641 -4.71 21.80 12.75
CA GLY A 641 -3.82 22.88 12.29
C GLY A 641 -4.20 23.44 10.95
N THR A 642 -3.55 24.53 10.63
CA THR A 642 -3.66 25.21 9.32
C THR A 642 -2.27 25.61 8.87
N ASP A 643 -1.92 25.28 7.65
CA ASP A 643 -0.64 25.63 7.03
C ASP A 643 -0.85 26.44 5.75
N ASP A 644 0.19 27.15 5.35
CA ASP A 644 0.22 27.86 4.06
C ASP A 644 0.76 26.96 2.94
N SER A 645 0.14 27.04 1.80
CA SER A 645 0.62 26.40 0.57
C SER A 645 0.50 27.36 -0.63
N PRO A 646 1.22 27.07 -1.72
CA PRO A 646 1.07 27.85 -2.97
C PRO A 646 -0.35 27.82 -3.54
N ALA A 647 -1.08 26.76 -3.26
CA ALA A 647 -2.47 26.59 -3.70
C ALA A 647 -3.51 27.23 -2.75
N GLY A 648 -3.07 27.80 -1.60
CA GLY A 648 -3.92 28.41 -0.60
C GLY A 648 -3.62 27.91 0.82
N LYS A 649 -4.64 27.83 1.66
CA LYS A 649 -4.53 27.31 3.03
C LYS A 649 -4.80 25.82 3.07
N ILE A 650 -4.02 25.10 3.88
CA ILE A 650 -4.23 23.69 4.16
C ILE A 650 -4.83 23.56 5.55
N ILE A 651 -6.01 22.98 5.65
CA ILE A 651 -6.70 22.70 6.92
C ILE A 651 -6.61 21.21 7.20
N ARG A 652 -6.12 20.85 8.39
CA ARG A 652 -6.09 19.47 8.87
C ARG A 652 -7.09 19.27 9.98
N ALA A 653 -7.87 18.21 9.88
CA ALA A 653 -8.86 17.85 10.88
C ALA A 653 -9.00 16.32 10.98
N GLU A 654 -9.44 15.87 12.16
CA GLU A 654 -9.96 14.51 12.34
C GLU A 654 -11.49 14.58 12.42
N VAL A 655 -12.16 13.86 11.52
CA VAL A 655 -13.62 13.90 11.36
C VAL A 655 -14.17 12.48 11.33
N PRO A 656 -15.25 12.18 12.08
CA PRO A 656 -15.90 10.87 11.97
C PRO A 656 -16.39 10.59 10.54
N LEU A 657 -16.17 9.38 10.04
CA LEU A 657 -16.56 9.00 8.69
C LEU A 657 -18.06 9.18 8.44
N SER A 658 -18.88 8.91 9.45
CA SER A 658 -20.35 9.08 9.36
C SER A 658 -20.79 10.51 9.00
N GLU A 659 -19.97 11.51 9.33
CA GLU A 659 -20.23 12.92 9.04
C GLU A 659 -19.64 13.39 7.70
N MET A 660 -18.87 12.54 7.02
CA MET A 660 -18.17 12.90 5.79
C MET A 660 -18.91 12.51 4.50
N PHE A 661 -20.00 11.79 4.60
CA PHE A 661 -20.80 11.46 3.41
C PHE A 661 -21.34 12.71 2.73
N GLY A 662 -21.15 12.81 1.43
CA GLY A 662 -21.55 13.98 0.65
C GLY A 662 -20.65 15.22 0.79
N TYR A 663 -19.54 15.11 1.50
CA TYR A 663 -18.63 16.24 1.74
C TYR A 663 -18.08 16.89 0.46
N ALA A 664 -17.78 16.10 -0.55
CA ALA A 664 -17.29 16.60 -1.84
C ALA A 664 -18.24 17.63 -2.46
N THR A 665 -19.53 17.36 -2.42
CA THR A 665 -20.59 18.27 -2.93
C THR A 665 -20.69 19.53 -2.08
N ASP A 666 -20.71 19.38 -0.76
CA ASP A 666 -20.82 20.51 0.16
C ASP A 666 -19.59 21.40 0.08
N LEU A 667 -18.39 20.84 -0.03
CA LEU A 667 -17.14 21.59 -0.20
C LEU A 667 -17.13 22.38 -1.51
N ARG A 668 -17.57 21.79 -2.61
CA ARG A 668 -17.70 22.48 -3.90
C ARG A 668 -18.65 23.68 -3.79
N SER A 669 -19.82 23.47 -3.18
CA SER A 669 -20.81 24.51 -3.01
C SER A 669 -20.28 25.66 -2.15
N ALA A 670 -19.59 25.35 -1.06
CA ALA A 670 -19.05 26.35 -0.14
C ALA A 670 -17.88 27.15 -0.72
N THR A 671 -17.12 26.57 -1.66
CA THR A 671 -15.87 27.16 -2.18
C THR A 671 -15.92 27.45 -3.68
N GLN A 672 -17.09 27.38 -4.31
CA GLN A 672 -17.27 27.57 -5.76
C GLN A 672 -16.38 26.67 -6.60
N GLY A 673 -16.16 25.42 -6.15
CA GLY A 673 -15.32 24.45 -6.81
C GLY A 673 -13.82 24.67 -6.68
N ARG A 674 -13.37 25.64 -5.87
CA ARG A 674 -11.96 26.05 -5.74
C ARG A 674 -11.17 25.29 -4.69
N ALA A 675 -11.83 24.55 -3.79
CA ALA A 675 -11.18 23.74 -2.77
C ALA A 675 -11.15 22.26 -3.20
N THR A 676 -10.11 21.58 -2.73
CA THR A 676 -9.94 20.13 -2.85
C THR A 676 -9.71 19.53 -1.48
N TYR A 677 -10.02 18.26 -1.30
CA TYR A 677 -9.75 17.57 -0.06
C TYR A 677 -9.24 16.16 -0.29
N THR A 678 -8.54 15.64 0.72
CA THR A 678 -8.17 14.25 0.83
C THR A 678 -8.64 13.70 2.16
N MET A 679 -8.96 12.43 2.21
CA MET A 679 -9.45 11.76 3.40
C MET A 679 -8.86 10.36 3.49
N GLU A 680 -8.28 10.02 4.64
CA GLU A 680 -7.75 8.69 4.91
C GLU A 680 -8.18 8.22 6.30
N PHE A 681 -8.29 6.90 6.48
CA PHE A 681 -8.58 6.33 7.78
C PHE A 681 -7.45 6.65 8.78
N SER A 682 -7.81 7.15 9.96
CA SER A 682 -6.87 7.44 11.05
C SER A 682 -6.95 6.39 12.15
N LYS A 683 -8.11 6.30 12.79
CA LYS A 683 -8.31 5.44 13.97
C LYS A 683 -9.79 5.19 14.23
N TYR A 684 -10.08 4.25 15.13
CA TYR A 684 -11.38 4.12 15.76
C TYR A 684 -11.41 4.93 17.06
N SER A 685 -12.49 5.67 17.27
CA SER A 685 -12.73 6.48 18.49
C SER A 685 -14.11 6.19 19.07
N GLU A 686 -14.25 6.39 20.36
CA GLU A 686 -15.52 6.23 21.07
C GLU A 686 -16.59 7.21 20.55
N VAL A 687 -17.74 6.68 20.25
CA VAL A 687 -18.91 7.47 19.83
C VAL A 687 -19.47 8.22 21.04
N PRO A 688 -19.81 9.51 20.93
CA PRO A 688 -20.50 10.25 21.99
C PRO A 688 -21.79 9.55 22.44
N ALA A 689 -22.07 9.58 23.74
CA ALA A 689 -23.17 8.82 24.34
C ALA A 689 -24.54 9.09 23.71
N ASN A 690 -24.83 10.33 23.35
CA ASN A 690 -26.09 10.72 22.68
C ASN A 690 -26.25 10.09 21.30
N ILE A 691 -25.18 9.88 20.57
CA ILE A 691 -25.16 9.24 19.25
C ILE A 691 -25.16 7.73 19.39
N ALA A 692 -24.43 7.20 20.37
CA ALA A 692 -24.34 5.76 20.65
C ALA A 692 -25.71 5.15 20.97
N GLU A 693 -26.59 5.87 21.70
CA GLU A 693 -27.94 5.41 21.96
C GLU A 693 -28.78 5.26 20.68
N GLY A 694 -28.59 6.13 19.71
CA GLY A 694 -29.26 6.04 18.41
C GLY A 694 -28.76 4.84 17.58
N ILE A 695 -27.47 4.55 17.63
CA ILE A 695 -26.84 3.42 16.93
C ILE A 695 -27.28 2.09 17.55
N ALA A 696 -27.33 2.00 18.88
CA ALA A 696 -27.73 0.79 19.60
C ALA A 696 -29.22 0.40 19.42
N LYS A 697 -30.07 1.36 19.05
CA LYS A 697 -31.53 1.14 18.84
C LYS A 697 -31.88 0.74 17.40
N ASN A 698 -30.99 0.95 16.45
CA ASN A 698 -31.15 0.54 15.06
C ASN A 698 -30.48 -0.82 14.80
#